data_48b450a9a1da0af824777563ab34c502
#
_entry.id   48b450a9a1da0af824777563ab34c502
#
_cell.length_a   1.000
_cell.length_b   1.000
_cell.length_c   1.000
_cell.angle_alpha   90.00
_cell.angle_beta   90.00
_cell.angle_gamma   90.00
#
_symmetry.space_group_name_H-M   'P 1'
#
loop_
_entity.id
_entity.type
_entity.pdbx_description
1 polymer ?
#
loop_
_entity_poly.entity_id
_entity_poly.type
_entity_poly.pdbx_seq_one_letter_code
_entity_poly.pdbx_strand_id
1 'polypeptide(L)'
;MTKKTNLLCIALMMLFLCARADEGMWLPYSINGQNLADMQRLGCKLTAEQIFSFNQPSLKDAIVQFGGGCTGELISPEGLLLTNHHCGLSYVQAHASVEHDYLQDGFWARSKAEELPNEGLSVLFLTYIEDVTASVLNGVTDKMSEKERDAKIAENSKKLRIEKKGKRDVRVEIVPFYHGNQYILFVYDEYKDVRLVACPPWGIGKYGADTDNWTWPRHKGDFCIFRVYTAPDGSPAEYSKDNIPMKSKHYLPISLKGVQPGDYTMILGYPGSTDRYSSSGAVKNIIDLEGPAIVSCRTTKLEQYRKHMDADPAVFIQYASKQASVSNYWKYYIGQVKQLKQNKVYEKRLAQEQDFRDWMIGNVERAAKYKGIFDEFDNYWNHQNQYTKALIYNREAGWRGGEAVTFALRFRQLNAAIEKKATPDQIKKLAQGMKPSVKDFFKDYNKALDRDVTIALLNLYYKDVNPDQLPTMIKKEGDKSHGDFTAFVNNAFAKSILVDENKVNAWLDNPKSLSKDPIFALMYNILESYWVLSEQAETVSKDRADRLYMEGLMEMQKDRNFYPDANFTMRLTYGSVQDCEPRDAVTYSYITTLDGVMAKYKPGDWEFDVPKDLIKLWENHDYGQYADKNGDLVVNFITTNDITGGNSGSPVIDANGNLIGLAFDGNWEAMSGDISFEQQVQRTICMDMRYLLFIIDKMANAQNLMQELTIVK
;
A
#
# COMPACT_ATOMS: atom_id res chain seq x y z
N MET A 1 -57.58 -15.67 -10.76
CA MET A 1 -56.22 -16.11 -10.38
C MET A 1 -55.09 -15.18 -10.84
N THR A 2 -55.34 -13.96 -11.31
CA THR A 2 -54.34 -13.12 -11.98
C THR A 2 -53.81 -11.92 -11.17
N LYS A 3 -54.52 -11.46 -10.13
CA LYS A 3 -54.06 -10.32 -9.30
C LYS A 3 -53.15 -10.72 -8.13
N LYS A 4 -53.31 -11.90 -7.55
CA LYS A 4 -52.46 -12.40 -6.45
C LYS A 4 -51.10 -12.90 -6.94
N THR A 5 -51.04 -13.43 -8.16
CA THR A 5 -49.76 -13.88 -8.78
C THR A 5 -48.88 -12.69 -9.17
N ASN A 6 -49.46 -11.59 -9.66
CA ASN A 6 -48.69 -10.37 -9.97
C ASN A 6 -48.16 -9.66 -8.72
N LEU A 7 -48.92 -9.69 -7.60
CA LEU A 7 -48.40 -9.12 -6.33
C LEU A 7 -47.28 -9.96 -5.73
N LEU A 8 -47.33 -11.29 -5.90
CA LEU A 8 -46.26 -12.18 -5.43
C LEU A 8 -45.00 -12.05 -6.29
N CYS A 9 -45.14 -11.86 -7.60
CA CYS A 9 -44.01 -11.58 -8.49
C CYS A 9 -43.37 -10.20 -8.24
N ILE A 10 -44.16 -9.17 -7.92
CA ILE A 10 -43.68 -7.84 -7.55
C ILE A 10 -43.03 -7.88 -6.16
N ALA A 11 -43.56 -8.63 -5.19
CA ALA A 11 -42.95 -8.85 -3.89
C ALA A 11 -41.67 -9.71 -4.00
N LEU A 12 -41.62 -10.71 -4.90
CA LEU A 12 -40.37 -11.45 -5.18
C LEU A 12 -39.35 -10.61 -5.95
N MET A 13 -39.76 -9.71 -6.85
CA MET A 13 -38.83 -8.75 -7.48
C MET A 13 -38.33 -7.69 -6.52
N MET A 14 -39.07 -7.32 -5.48
CA MET A 14 -38.57 -6.42 -4.43
C MET A 14 -37.64 -7.12 -3.41
N LEU A 15 -37.67 -8.44 -3.31
CA LEU A 15 -36.75 -9.23 -2.46
C LEU A 15 -35.39 -9.49 -3.13
N PHE A 16 -35.23 -9.21 -4.42
CA PHE A 16 -33.95 -9.21 -5.14
C PHE A 16 -33.30 -7.83 -5.29
N LEU A 17 -33.70 -6.85 -4.48
CA LEU A 17 -32.81 -5.75 -4.14
C LEU A 17 -31.76 -6.29 -3.17
N CYS A 18 -30.91 -7.18 -3.68
CA CYS A 18 -29.64 -7.54 -3.03
C CYS A 18 -29.00 -6.24 -2.54
N ALA A 19 -28.69 -6.17 -1.27
CA ALA A 19 -27.85 -5.12 -0.73
C ALA A 19 -26.59 -5.09 -1.61
N ARG A 20 -26.53 -4.16 -2.54
CA ARG A 20 -25.35 -3.97 -3.37
C ARG A 20 -24.34 -3.29 -2.47
N ALA A 21 -23.16 -3.87 -2.32
CA ALA A 21 -22.03 -3.15 -1.78
C ALA A 21 -21.81 -1.93 -2.66
N ASP A 22 -21.72 -0.77 -2.06
CA ASP A 22 -21.50 0.43 -2.85
C ASP A 22 -20.00 0.56 -3.16
N GLU A 23 -19.70 0.57 -4.43
CA GLU A 23 -18.38 0.96 -4.94
C GLU A 23 -17.99 2.33 -4.39
N GLY A 24 -16.75 2.47 -3.92
CA GLY A 24 -16.19 3.77 -3.61
C GLY A 24 -15.44 3.86 -2.28
N MET A 25 -14.37 4.66 -2.35
CA MET A 25 -13.55 5.07 -1.20
C MET A 25 -13.85 6.52 -0.89
N TRP A 26 -14.90 6.73 -0.08
CA TRP A 26 -15.51 8.02 0.17
C TRP A 26 -14.69 8.89 1.10
N LEU A 27 -14.74 10.21 0.90
CA LEU A 27 -14.14 11.17 1.85
C LEU A 27 -15.03 11.29 3.10
N PRO A 28 -14.54 10.92 4.29
CA PRO A 28 -15.40 10.84 5.48
C PRO A 28 -16.00 12.20 5.89
N TYR A 29 -15.30 13.31 5.61
CA TYR A 29 -15.80 14.64 5.96
C TYR A 29 -17.01 15.09 5.12
N SER A 30 -17.22 14.44 3.98
CA SER A 30 -18.33 14.75 3.06
C SER A 30 -19.42 13.68 3.05
N ILE A 31 -19.46 12.78 4.06
CA ILE A 31 -20.55 11.83 4.25
C ILE A 31 -21.85 12.62 4.45
N ASN A 32 -22.58 12.75 3.37
CA ASN A 32 -23.83 13.51 3.32
C ASN A 32 -25.03 12.56 3.28
N GLY A 33 -26.24 13.14 3.15
CA GLY A 33 -27.49 12.43 3.26
C GLY A 33 -27.59 11.11 2.49
N GLN A 34 -27.04 11.00 1.27
CA GLN A 34 -27.19 9.79 0.46
C GLN A 34 -26.30 8.66 0.97
N ASN A 35 -24.99 8.88 1.15
CA ASN A 35 -24.09 7.85 1.67
C ASN A 35 -24.52 7.38 3.06
N LEU A 36 -24.86 8.32 3.96
CA LEU A 36 -25.31 7.97 5.29
C LEU A 36 -26.63 7.18 5.27
N ALA A 37 -27.57 7.55 4.40
CA ALA A 37 -28.83 6.82 4.24
C ALA A 37 -28.59 5.39 3.74
N ASP A 38 -27.66 5.18 2.80
CA ASP A 38 -27.29 3.86 2.31
C ASP A 38 -26.60 3.03 3.39
N MET A 39 -25.66 3.63 4.15
CA MET A 39 -25.04 2.98 5.29
C MET A 39 -26.07 2.56 6.35
N GLN A 40 -27.04 3.42 6.66
CA GLN A 40 -28.12 3.13 7.61
C GLN A 40 -29.05 2.03 7.08
N ARG A 41 -29.35 2.02 5.79
CA ARG A 41 -30.13 0.95 5.14
C ARG A 41 -29.42 -0.42 5.24
N LEU A 42 -28.09 -0.42 5.20
CA LEU A 42 -27.27 -1.63 5.41
C LEU A 42 -27.12 -1.99 6.90
N GLY A 43 -27.56 -1.15 7.82
CA GLY A 43 -27.60 -1.45 9.25
C GLY A 43 -26.73 -0.54 10.14
N CYS A 44 -26.01 0.44 9.60
CA CYS A 44 -25.23 1.40 10.38
C CYS A 44 -26.13 2.17 11.37
N LYS A 45 -25.71 2.24 12.62
CA LYS A 45 -26.43 2.97 13.71
C LYS A 45 -25.76 4.26 14.11
N LEU A 46 -24.60 4.55 13.52
CA LEU A 46 -23.81 5.73 13.84
C LEU A 46 -24.33 6.95 13.08
N THR A 47 -24.13 8.12 13.69
CA THR A 47 -24.32 9.41 13.01
C THR A 47 -23.05 9.81 12.26
N ALA A 48 -23.17 10.73 11.30
CA ALA A 48 -22.00 11.27 10.60
C ALA A 48 -20.95 11.86 11.57
N GLU A 49 -21.40 12.53 12.63
CA GLU A 49 -20.51 13.14 13.63
C GLU A 49 -19.79 12.11 14.50
N GLN A 50 -20.40 10.95 14.78
CA GLN A 50 -19.73 9.86 15.48
C GLN A 50 -18.66 9.19 14.60
N ILE A 51 -18.86 9.19 13.30
CA ILE A 51 -17.90 8.65 12.33
C ILE A 51 -16.77 9.64 12.13
N PHE A 52 -17.11 10.91 11.85
CA PHE A 52 -16.14 11.94 11.51
C PHE A 52 -16.53 13.31 12.07
N SER A 53 -15.74 13.83 13.01
CA SER A 53 -15.92 15.17 13.59
C SER A 53 -14.58 15.80 13.93
N PHE A 54 -14.50 17.13 13.84
CA PHE A 54 -13.40 17.92 14.42
C PHE A 54 -13.79 18.59 15.74
N ASN A 55 -15.08 18.62 16.06
CA ASN A 55 -15.62 19.33 17.24
C ASN A 55 -15.73 18.43 18.48
N GLN A 56 -15.75 17.11 18.27
CA GLN A 56 -15.84 16.11 19.35
C GLN A 56 -15.07 14.84 18.95
N PRO A 57 -14.67 13.98 19.90
CA PRO A 57 -14.07 12.70 19.59
C PRO A 57 -14.98 11.86 18.70
N SER A 58 -14.39 11.25 17.66
CA SER A 58 -15.09 10.41 16.69
C SER A 58 -14.21 9.27 16.23
N LEU A 59 -14.73 8.31 15.45
CA LEU A 59 -13.95 7.17 14.95
C LEU A 59 -12.65 7.60 14.27
N LYS A 60 -12.65 8.73 13.53
CA LYS A 60 -11.46 9.24 12.85
C LYS A 60 -10.25 9.45 13.79
N ASP A 61 -10.49 9.78 15.07
CA ASP A 61 -9.42 10.07 16.03
C ASP A 61 -8.69 8.81 16.51
N ALA A 62 -9.24 7.63 16.20
CA ALA A 62 -8.56 6.35 16.42
C ALA A 62 -7.72 5.90 15.23
N ILE A 63 -7.85 6.51 14.03
CA ILE A 63 -7.28 5.99 12.78
C ILE A 63 -6.06 6.82 12.37
N VAL A 64 -4.97 6.12 12.03
CA VAL A 64 -3.70 6.76 11.65
C VAL A 64 -3.14 6.25 10.33
N GLN A 65 -2.36 7.09 9.65
CA GLN A 65 -1.38 6.56 8.69
C GLN A 65 -0.22 5.93 9.47
N PHE A 66 0.12 4.71 9.15
CA PHE A 66 1.20 3.96 9.79
C PHE A 66 2.38 3.80 8.84
N GLY A 67 3.56 4.29 9.24
CA GLY A 67 4.83 4.08 8.52
C GLY A 67 4.86 4.54 7.07
N GLY A 68 3.92 5.41 6.64
CA GLY A 68 3.85 5.95 5.29
C GLY A 68 3.37 4.99 4.20
N GLY A 69 2.78 3.83 4.55
CA GLY A 69 2.30 2.85 3.58
C GLY A 69 1.12 1.98 4.02
N CYS A 70 0.75 2.07 5.29
CA CYS A 70 -0.33 1.30 5.91
C CYS A 70 -1.26 2.19 6.75
N THR A 71 -2.30 1.57 7.28
CA THR A 71 -3.23 2.13 8.26
C THR A 71 -3.00 1.45 9.61
N GLY A 72 -3.37 2.11 10.69
CA GLY A 72 -3.47 1.52 12.02
C GLY A 72 -4.58 2.19 12.83
N GLU A 73 -4.99 1.54 13.92
CA GLU A 73 -6.01 2.07 14.81
C GLU A 73 -5.64 1.92 16.28
N LEU A 74 -6.07 2.90 17.06
CA LEU A 74 -5.97 2.86 18.52
C LEU A 74 -7.03 1.91 19.11
N ILE A 75 -6.58 0.97 19.92
CA ILE A 75 -7.43 -0.07 20.56
C ILE A 75 -7.46 0.02 22.09
N SER A 76 -6.79 1.03 22.66
CA SER A 76 -6.79 1.26 24.11
C SER A 76 -6.75 2.74 24.46
N PRO A 77 -7.10 3.10 25.72
CA PRO A 77 -6.98 4.48 26.21
C PRO A 77 -5.52 4.95 26.35
N GLU A 78 -4.54 4.03 26.37
CA GLU A 78 -3.11 4.31 26.58
C GLU A 78 -2.28 4.11 25.29
N GLY A 79 -2.87 4.38 24.13
CA GLY A 79 -2.15 4.48 22.87
C GLY A 79 -1.69 3.15 22.26
N LEU A 80 -2.26 1.98 22.68
CA LEU A 80 -2.04 0.74 21.92
C LEU A 80 -2.58 0.90 20.52
N LEU A 81 -1.73 0.61 19.54
CA LEU A 81 -1.97 0.75 18.11
C LEU A 81 -1.92 -0.62 17.45
N LEU A 82 -3.01 -1.03 16.83
CA LEU A 82 -3.10 -2.25 16.04
C LEU A 82 -2.85 -1.95 14.56
N THR A 83 -2.11 -2.82 13.90
CA THR A 83 -1.93 -2.84 12.44
C THR A 83 -1.61 -4.25 11.96
N ASN A 84 -1.39 -4.48 10.68
CA ASN A 84 -1.03 -5.80 10.17
C ASN A 84 0.41 -6.20 10.52
N HIS A 85 0.63 -7.52 10.61
CA HIS A 85 1.96 -8.12 10.73
C HIS A 85 2.86 -7.71 9.57
N HIS A 86 2.36 -7.76 8.34
CA HIS A 86 3.16 -7.39 7.18
C HIS A 86 3.52 -5.90 7.14
N CYS A 87 2.72 -5.01 7.75
CA CYS A 87 3.07 -3.59 7.94
C CYS A 87 4.17 -3.40 8.98
N GLY A 88 4.19 -4.23 10.03
CA GLY A 88 5.18 -4.23 11.10
C GLY A 88 6.46 -5.00 10.78
N LEU A 89 6.48 -5.82 9.71
CA LEU A 89 7.51 -6.83 9.46
C LEU A 89 8.94 -6.29 9.46
N SER A 90 9.18 -5.15 8.82
CA SER A 90 10.52 -4.54 8.76
C SER A 90 11.00 -4.04 10.13
N TYR A 91 10.09 -3.58 10.98
CA TYR A 91 10.39 -3.14 12.34
C TYR A 91 10.67 -4.32 13.26
N VAL A 92 9.90 -5.41 13.16
CA VAL A 92 10.18 -6.66 13.87
C VAL A 92 11.54 -7.22 13.44
N GLN A 93 11.81 -7.27 12.13
CA GLN A 93 13.09 -7.70 11.57
C GLN A 93 14.26 -6.86 12.11
N ALA A 94 14.10 -5.56 12.28
CA ALA A 94 15.13 -4.68 12.79
C ALA A 94 15.58 -5.03 14.23
N HIS A 95 14.72 -5.69 15.01
CA HIS A 95 15.02 -6.19 16.35
C HIS A 95 15.42 -7.67 16.39
N ALA A 96 15.22 -8.42 15.29
CA ALA A 96 15.53 -9.84 15.23
C ALA A 96 17.03 -10.12 15.04
N SER A 97 17.51 -11.23 15.59
CA SER A 97 18.83 -11.81 15.35
C SER A 97 18.72 -13.34 15.32
N VAL A 98 19.81 -14.05 15.01
CA VAL A 98 19.81 -15.52 15.05
C VAL A 98 19.59 -16.05 16.49
N GLU A 99 20.05 -15.32 17.52
CA GLU A 99 19.86 -15.66 18.94
C GLU A 99 18.47 -15.27 19.47
N HIS A 100 17.82 -14.28 18.83
CA HIS A 100 16.50 -13.75 19.19
C HIS A 100 15.69 -13.56 17.91
N ASP A 101 15.20 -14.66 17.35
CA ASP A 101 14.45 -14.63 16.09
C ASP A 101 13.00 -14.23 16.32
N TYR A 102 12.78 -12.93 16.55
CA TYR A 102 11.42 -12.37 16.73
C TYR A 102 10.51 -12.54 15.49
N LEU A 103 11.08 -12.85 14.33
CA LEU A 103 10.27 -13.23 13.15
C LEU A 103 9.65 -14.61 13.34
N GLN A 104 10.46 -15.62 13.71
CA GLN A 104 9.98 -16.99 13.88
C GLN A 104 9.20 -17.19 15.17
N ASP A 105 9.69 -16.64 16.29
CA ASP A 105 9.17 -16.90 17.64
C ASP A 105 8.10 -15.92 18.07
N GLY A 106 7.99 -14.77 17.38
CA GLY A 106 7.16 -13.64 17.80
C GLY A 106 7.81 -12.82 18.92
N PHE A 107 7.15 -11.73 19.30
CA PHE A 107 7.57 -10.84 20.37
C PHE A 107 6.36 -10.41 21.21
N TRP A 108 6.50 -10.41 22.54
CA TRP A 108 5.46 -10.03 23.49
C TRP A 108 6.06 -9.28 24.67
N ALA A 109 5.96 -7.95 24.70
CA ALA A 109 6.36 -7.13 25.84
C ALA A 109 5.45 -7.41 27.03
N ARG A 110 6.03 -7.74 28.18
CA ARG A 110 5.30 -8.02 29.44
C ARG A 110 5.10 -6.78 30.31
N SER A 111 5.81 -5.70 29.94
CA SER A 111 5.71 -4.40 30.59
C SER A 111 6.05 -3.30 29.58
N LYS A 112 5.66 -2.05 29.89
CA LYS A 112 6.00 -0.88 29.06
C LYS A 112 7.52 -0.66 28.93
N ALA A 113 8.32 -1.17 29.89
CA ALA A 113 9.77 -1.09 29.86
C ALA A 113 10.43 -2.02 28.81
N GLU A 114 9.72 -3.06 28.39
CA GLU A 114 10.16 -4.02 27.37
C GLU A 114 9.75 -3.62 25.96
N GLU A 115 8.90 -2.61 25.81
CA GLU A 115 8.46 -2.13 24.48
C GLU A 115 9.63 -1.53 23.69
N LEU A 116 9.82 -1.98 22.45
CA LEU A 116 11.01 -1.70 21.66
C LEU A 116 10.81 -0.46 20.77
N PRO A 117 11.65 0.58 20.89
CA PRO A 117 11.54 1.78 20.05
C PRO A 117 11.94 1.51 18.61
N ASN A 118 11.22 2.09 17.64
CA ASN A 118 11.46 1.90 16.21
C ASN A 118 11.98 3.20 15.59
N GLU A 119 13.23 3.21 15.21
CA GLU A 119 13.84 4.35 14.51
C GLU A 119 13.18 4.55 13.13
N GLY A 120 12.82 5.80 12.83
CA GLY A 120 12.21 6.17 11.55
C GLY A 120 10.73 5.80 11.40
N LEU A 121 10.10 5.13 12.37
CA LEU A 121 8.66 4.90 12.37
C LEU A 121 7.93 6.14 12.88
N SER A 122 6.94 6.61 12.12
CA SER A 122 5.99 7.62 12.59
C SER A 122 4.55 7.25 12.26
N VAL A 123 3.63 7.86 12.99
CA VAL A 123 2.19 7.79 12.73
C VAL A 123 1.60 9.19 12.60
N LEU A 124 0.65 9.34 11.66
CA LEU A 124 0.02 10.63 11.39
C LEU A 124 -1.47 10.58 11.78
N PHE A 125 -1.86 11.50 12.65
CA PHE A 125 -3.26 11.72 13.04
C PHE A 125 -3.85 12.90 12.29
N LEU A 126 -4.97 12.70 11.60
CA LEU A 126 -5.67 13.74 10.86
C LEU A 126 -6.36 14.72 11.83
N THR A 127 -5.98 15.99 11.78
CA THR A 127 -6.48 17.04 12.68
C THR A 127 -7.34 18.10 12.00
N TYR A 128 -7.21 18.28 10.66
CA TYR A 128 -7.99 19.27 9.93
C TYR A 128 -8.09 18.95 8.43
N ILE A 129 -9.24 19.27 7.82
CA ILE A 129 -9.47 19.19 6.36
C ILE A 129 -10.16 20.48 5.90
N GLU A 130 -9.82 20.97 4.71
CA GLU A 130 -10.48 22.12 4.07
C GLU A 130 -10.46 21.97 2.55
N ASP A 131 -11.58 22.27 1.89
CA ASP A 131 -11.61 22.47 0.43
C ASP A 131 -10.97 23.82 0.10
N VAL A 132 -9.84 23.76 -0.58
CA VAL A 132 -9.03 24.94 -0.94
C VAL A 132 -8.98 25.18 -2.45
N THR A 133 -9.90 24.57 -3.20
CA THR A 133 -9.93 24.61 -4.66
C THR A 133 -9.87 26.03 -5.19
N ALA A 134 -10.73 26.92 -4.69
CA ALA A 134 -10.77 28.32 -5.12
C ALA A 134 -9.43 29.06 -4.87
N SER A 135 -8.77 28.78 -3.74
CA SER A 135 -7.49 29.39 -3.39
C SER A 135 -6.34 28.85 -4.25
N VAL A 136 -6.33 27.54 -4.50
CA VAL A 136 -5.30 26.88 -5.33
C VAL A 136 -5.43 27.28 -6.79
N LEU A 137 -6.66 27.38 -7.32
CA LEU A 137 -6.93 27.77 -8.70
C LEU A 137 -6.99 29.29 -8.92
N ASN A 138 -6.72 30.10 -7.92
CA ASN A 138 -6.76 31.56 -8.06
C ASN A 138 -5.76 32.05 -9.12
N GLY A 139 -6.27 32.73 -10.15
CA GLY A 139 -5.51 33.22 -11.29
C GLY A 139 -5.12 32.16 -12.33
N VAL A 140 -5.59 30.93 -12.20
CA VAL A 140 -5.51 29.90 -13.25
C VAL A 140 -6.61 30.15 -14.27
N THR A 141 -6.27 30.10 -15.56
CA THR A 141 -7.21 30.35 -16.69
C THR A 141 -7.09 29.26 -17.76
N ASP A 142 -8.14 29.09 -18.56
CA ASP A 142 -8.17 28.11 -19.67
C ASP A 142 -7.20 28.46 -20.82
N LYS A 143 -6.61 29.66 -20.81
CA LYS A 143 -5.63 30.10 -21.81
C LYS A 143 -4.20 29.68 -21.47
N MET A 144 -3.96 29.22 -20.24
CA MET A 144 -2.66 28.73 -19.80
C MET A 144 -2.36 27.38 -20.42
N SER A 145 -1.11 27.16 -20.81
CA SER A 145 -0.59 25.82 -21.05
C SER A 145 -0.61 25.00 -19.76
N GLU A 146 -0.64 23.68 -19.83
CA GLU A 146 -0.61 22.83 -18.61
C GLU A 146 0.62 23.15 -17.73
N LYS A 147 1.78 23.38 -18.34
CA LYS A 147 3.00 23.81 -17.60
C LYS A 147 2.83 25.13 -16.85
N GLU A 148 2.19 26.10 -17.43
CA GLU A 148 1.91 27.41 -16.75
C GLU A 148 0.87 27.23 -15.66
N ARG A 149 -0.17 26.39 -15.92
CA ARG A 149 -1.18 26.00 -14.96
C ARG A 149 -0.56 25.35 -13.73
N ASP A 150 0.27 24.34 -13.91
CA ASP A 150 0.93 23.61 -12.84
C ASP A 150 1.87 24.50 -12.02
N ALA A 151 2.63 25.36 -12.68
CA ALA A 151 3.48 26.32 -12.00
C ALA A 151 2.67 27.28 -11.11
N LYS A 152 1.49 27.74 -11.58
CA LYS A 152 0.60 28.62 -10.82
C LYS A 152 -0.04 27.89 -9.65
N ILE A 153 -0.51 26.67 -9.84
CA ILE A 153 -1.05 25.80 -8.79
C ILE A 153 0.02 25.51 -7.73
N ALA A 154 1.25 25.19 -8.13
CA ALA A 154 2.35 24.93 -7.22
C ALA A 154 2.70 26.17 -6.38
N GLU A 155 2.71 27.38 -6.99
CA GLU A 155 2.92 28.66 -6.30
C GLU A 155 1.85 28.90 -5.24
N ASN A 156 0.57 28.81 -5.62
CA ASN A 156 -0.56 29.03 -4.73
C ASN A 156 -0.59 28.02 -3.59
N SER A 157 -0.37 26.75 -3.90
CA SER A 157 -0.31 25.64 -2.91
C SER A 157 0.83 25.83 -1.91
N LYS A 158 2.01 26.29 -2.36
CA LYS A 158 3.14 26.58 -1.48
C LYS A 158 2.82 27.70 -0.49
N LYS A 159 2.22 28.81 -0.97
CA LYS A 159 1.81 29.93 -0.12
C LYS A 159 0.82 29.48 0.95
N LEU A 160 -0.20 28.73 0.53
CA LEU A 160 -1.26 28.26 1.41
C LEU A 160 -0.73 27.26 2.45
N ARG A 161 0.16 26.34 2.09
CA ARG A 161 0.81 25.42 3.05
C ARG A 161 1.58 26.15 4.13
N ILE A 162 2.35 27.21 3.76
CA ILE A 162 3.10 28.02 4.71
C ILE A 162 2.16 28.75 5.66
N GLU A 163 1.10 29.35 5.13
CA GLU A 163 0.08 30.07 5.91
C GLU A 163 -0.59 29.13 6.93
N LYS A 164 -1.08 27.98 6.47
CA LYS A 164 -1.82 27.02 7.31
C LYS A 164 -0.92 26.30 8.34
N LYS A 165 0.35 26.08 8.03
CA LYS A 165 1.32 25.55 8.99
C LYS A 165 1.60 26.56 10.10
N GLY A 166 1.83 27.83 9.77
CA GLY A 166 2.21 28.87 10.72
C GLY A 166 3.48 28.50 11.50
N LYS A 167 3.40 28.57 12.85
CA LYS A 167 4.50 28.20 13.76
C LYS A 167 4.34 26.78 14.35
N ARG A 168 3.30 26.03 13.95
CA ARG A 168 3.03 24.68 14.49
C ARG A 168 3.96 23.65 13.85
N ASP A 169 4.34 22.64 14.62
CA ASP A 169 5.02 21.46 14.08
C ASP A 169 3.97 20.44 13.61
N VAL A 170 3.41 20.70 12.44
CA VAL A 170 2.37 19.89 11.81
C VAL A 170 2.73 19.64 10.34
N ARG A 171 2.26 18.53 9.81
CA ARG A 171 2.35 18.22 8.39
C ARG A 171 1.13 18.77 7.67
N VAL A 172 1.34 19.58 6.63
CA VAL A 172 0.29 20.19 5.82
C VAL A 172 0.42 19.74 4.37
N GLU A 173 -0.60 19.12 3.85
CA GLU A 173 -0.65 18.60 2.49
C GLU A 173 -1.82 19.24 1.73
N ILE A 174 -1.61 19.56 0.46
CA ILE A 174 -2.68 19.93 -0.48
C ILE A 174 -2.65 18.89 -1.59
N VAL A 175 -3.75 18.19 -1.75
CA VAL A 175 -3.87 17.01 -2.59
C VAL A 175 -4.91 17.26 -3.68
N PRO A 176 -4.60 16.97 -4.96
CA PRO A 176 -5.57 17.03 -6.05
C PRO A 176 -6.55 15.86 -5.99
N PHE A 177 -7.79 16.13 -6.36
CA PHE A 177 -8.87 15.17 -6.51
C PHE A 177 -9.50 15.34 -7.89
N TYR A 178 -10.11 14.26 -8.40
CA TYR A 178 -10.79 14.26 -9.71
C TYR A 178 -9.92 14.83 -10.83
N HIS A 179 -8.66 14.35 -10.92
CA HIS A 179 -7.66 14.82 -11.88
C HIS A 179 -7.42 16.35 -11.87
N GLY A 180 -7.41 16.94 -10.66
CA GLY A 180 -7.14 18.38 -10.46
C GLY A 180 -8.34 19.30 -10.67
N ASN A 181 -9.57 18.75 -10.66
CA ASN A 181 -10.81 19.53 -10.63
C ASN A 181 -11.15 20.02 -9.21
N GLN A 182 -10.56 19.41 -8.16
CA GLN A 182 -10.71 19.80 -6.76
C GLN A 182 -9.38 19.70 -6.03
N TYR A 183 -9.18 20.55 -5.02
CA TYR A 183 -7.98 20.52 -4.15
C TYR A 183 -8.40 20.60 -2.70
N ILE A 184 -7.92 19.64 -1.90
CA ILE A 184 -8.24 19.53 -0.48
C ILE A 184 -6.96 19.63 0.33
N LEU A 185 -7.00 20.42 1.39
CA LEU A 185 -5.92 20.59 2.35
C LEU A 185 -6.15 19.67 3.55
N PHE A 186 -5.11 18.96 3.95
CA PHE A 186 -5.05 18.08 5.12
C PHE A 186 -3.98 18.56 6.07
N VAL A 187 -4.26 18.51 7.37
CA VAL A 187 -3.28 18.80 8.43
C VAL A 187 -3.20 17.60 9.35
N TYR A 188 -1.97 17.18 9.63
CA TYR A 188 -1.68 16.03 10.48
C TYR A 188 -0.75 16.40 11.63
N ASP A 189 -0.99 15.80 12.81
CA ASP A 189 0.00 15.71 13.87
C ASP A 189 0.84 14.43 13.64
N GLU A 190 2.16 14.54 13.73
CA GLU A 190 3.10 13.44 13.49
C GLU A 190 3.77 13.01 14.80
N TYR A 191 3.56 11.75 15.20
CA TYR A 191 4.18 11.13 16.37
C TYR A 191 5.26 10.16 15.93
N LYS A 192 6.47 10.28 16.52
CA LYS A 192 7.67 9.56 16.09
C LYS A 192 8.20 8.58 17.15
N ASP A 193 7.72 8.62 18.38
CA ASP A 193 8.00 7.59 19.37
C ASP A 193 6.90 6.53 19.32
N VAL A 194 7.12 5.53 18.44
CA VAL A 194 6.20 4.40 18.24
C VAL A 194 6.95 3.12 18.51
N ARG A 195 6.55 2.39 19.57
CA ARG A 195 7.27 1.21 20.06
C ARG A 195 6.53 -0.08 19.73
N LEU A 196 7.30 -1.13 19.38
CA LEU A 196 6.79 -2.47 19.17
C LEU A 196 6.39 -3.07 20.53
N VAL A 197 5.16 -3.55 20.62
CA VAL A 197 4.58 -4.16 21.83
C VAL A 197 4.38 -5.65 21.67
N ALA A 198 3.81 -6.08 20.53
CA ALA A 198 3.56 -7.48 20.28
C ALA A 198 3.53 -7.79 18.79
N CYS A 199 4.04 -8.98 18.47
CA CYS A 199 4.00 -9.54 17.12
C CYS A 199 3.88 -11.07 17.26
N PRO A 200 2.92 -11.73 16.59
CA PRO A 200 2.80 -13.18 16.65
C PRO A 200 3.95 -13.86 15.89
N PRO A 201 4.23 -15.14 16.16
CA PRO A 201 5.17 -15.95 15.40
C PRO A 201 4.87 -15.98 13.90
N TRP A 202 5.90 -16.23 13.08
CA TRP A 202 5.80 -16.36 11.61
C TRP A 202 4.67 -17.27 11.16
N GLY A 203 4.57 -18.48 11.75
CA GLY A 203 3.52 -19.45 11.45
C GLY A 203 2.09 -19.01 11.81
N ILE A 204 1.91 -17.80 12.32
CA ILE A 204 0.60 -17.13 12.53
C ILE A 204 0.54 -15.88 11.68
N GLY A 205 1.49 -14.95 11.88
CA GLY A 205 1.49 -13.64 11.24
C GLY A 205 1.76 -13.66 9.74
N LYS A 206 2.46 -14.69 9.25
CA LYS A 206 2.81 -14.86 7.83
C LYS A 206 2.33 -16.19 7.24
N TYR A 207 1.47 -16.93 7.94
CA TYR A 207 0.95 -18.22 7.50
C TYR A 207 0.38 -18.19 6.09
N GLY A 208 0.76 -19.16 5.25
CA GLY A 208 0.41 -19.24 3.83
C GLY A 208 1.23 -18.32 2.92
N ALA A 209 2.11 -17.49 3.48
CA ALA A 209 3.10 -16.62 2.83
C ALA A 209 2.74 -16.21 1.38
N ASP A 210 3.57 -16.61 0.39
CA ASP A 210 3.35 -16.26 -1.02
C ASP A 210 2.26 -17.12 -1.68
N THR A 211 2.09 -18.38 -1.26
CA THR A 211 1.09 -19.29 -1.83
C THR A 211 -0.32 -18.76 -1.64
N ASP A 212 -0.68 -18.34 -0.43
CA ASP A 212 -2.02 -17.84 -0.10
C ASP A 212 -2.20 -16.34 -0.33
N ASN A 213 -1.15 -15.59 -0.63
CA ASN A 213 -1.22 -14.15 -0.81
C ASN A 213 -2.20 -13.78 -1.92
N TRP A 214 -3.08 -12.78 -1.69
CA TRP A 214 -4.15 -12.37 -2.60
C TRP A 214 -5.14 -13.48 -2.95
N THR A 215 -5.36 -14.45 -2.08
CA THR A 215 -6.31 -15.53 -2.36
C THR A 215 -7.24 -15.77 -1.17
N TRP A 216 -8.41 -16.26 -1.47
CA TRP A 216 -9.37 -16.80 -0.51
C TRP A 216 -9.66 -18.26 -0.87
N PRO A 217 -9.76 -19.21 0.07
CA PRO A 217 -9.78 -19.07 1.55
C PRO A 217 -8.42 -18.77 2.19
N ARG A 218 -8.40 -17.86 3.16
CA ARG A 218 -7.22 -17.40 3.90
C ARG A 218 -7.25 -17.89 5.35
N HIS A 219 -6.06 -18.12 5.97
CA HIS A 219 -5.96 -18.66 7.33
C HIS A 219 -4.83 -18.00 8.12
N LYS A 220 -4.83 -16.66 8.20
CA LYS A 220 -3.69 -15.88 8.66
C LYS A 220 -4.05 -14.96 9.81
N GLY A 221 -3.22 -14.92 10.87
CA GLY A 221 -3.28 -13.96 11.95
C GLY A 221 -2.42 -12.73 11.67
N ASP A 222 -2.79 -11.92 10.69
CA ASP A 222 -1.99 -10.79 10.20
C ASP A 222 -2.10 -9.56 11.08
N PHE A 223 -1.51 -9.59 12.28
CA PHE A 223 -1.53 -8.46 13.20
C PHE A 223 -0.16 -8.16 13.81
N CYS A 224 0.05 -6.91 14.19
CA CYS A 224 1.16 -6.43 14.97
C CYS A 224 0.68 -5.27 15.86
N ILE A 225 1.13 -5.21 17.10
CA ILE A 225 0.71 -4.20 18.07
C ILE A 225 1.91 -3.32 18.41
N PHE A 226 1.66 -2.02 18.32
CA PHE A 226 2.60 -0.97 18.73
C PHE A 226 1.97 -0.12 19.84
N ARG A 227 2.73 0.84 20.35
CA ARG A 227 2.22 1.90 21.23
C ARG A 227 2.79 3.23 20.81
N VAL A 228 1.92 4.23 20.76
CA VAL A 228 2.31 5.62 20.54
C VAL A 228 2.66 6.27 21.86
N TYR A 229 3.79 6.96 21.90
CA TYR A 229 4.28 7.72 23.04
C TYR A 229 4.30 9.22 22.73
N THR A 230 4.16 10.04 23.77
CA THR A 230 4.19 11.50 23.73
C THR A 230 5.19 12.04 24.74
N ALA A 231 5.59 13.29 24.58
CA ALA A 231 6.22 14.02 25.67
C ALA A 231 5.27 14.08 26.91
N PRO A 232 5.80 14.36 28.12
CA PRO A 232 4.98 14.41 29.34
C PRO A 232 3.83 15.43 29.29
N ASP A 233 3.91 16.45 28.43
CA ASP A 233 2.84 17.43 28.21
C ASP A 233 1.80 16.98 27.17
N GLY A 234 1.94 15.78 26.61
CA GLY A 234 1.06 15.21 25.57
C GLY A 234 1.39 15.63 24.15
N SER A 235 2.43 16.44 23.91
CA SER A 235 2.84 16.85 22.57
C SER A 235 3.57 15.72 21.82
N PRO A 236 3.54 15.73 20.47
CA PRO A 236 4.39 14.86 19.65
C PRO A 236 5.87 15.02 19.97
N ALA A 237 6.60 13.91 20.04
CA ALA A 237 8.03 13.91 20.38
C ALA A 237 8.80 12.83 19.63
N GLU A 238 10.11 13.03 19.48
CA GLU A 238 11.09 12.00 19.15
C GLU A 238 11.24 11.04 20.34
N TYR A 239 11.81 9.86 20.11
CA TYR A 239 12.05 8.90 21.19
C TYR A 239 12.78 9.50 22.39
N SER A 240 12.21 9.31 23.57
CA SER A 240 12.85 9.61 24.86
C SER A 240 12.41 8.58 25.92
N LYS A 241 13.30 8.28 26.87
CA LYS A 241 12.94 7.43 28.01
C LYS A 241 11.90 8.08 28.92
N ASP A 242 11.78 9.41 28.88
CA ASP A 242 10.85 10.18 29.70
C ASP A 242 9.46 10.32 29.05
N ASN A 243 9.30 9.87 27.80
CA ASN A 243 8.02 9.88 27.12
C ASN A 243 7.04 8.93 27.79
N ILE A 244 5.77 9.32 27.76
CA ILE A 244 4.65 8.58 28.36
C ILE A 244 3.72 8.03 27.27
N PRO A 245 2.97 6.95 27.51
CA PRO A 245 1.95 6.47 26.60
C PRO A 245 0.96 7.56 26.22
N MET A 246 0.59 7.63 24.93
CA MET A 246 -0.40 8.58 24.45
C MET A 246 -1.75 8.36 25.14
N LYS A 247 -2.38 9.44 25.57
CA LYS A 247 -3.78 9.41 25.99
C LYS A 247 -4.67 9.52 24.75
N SER A 248 -5.31 8.42 24.37
CA SER A 248 -6.16 8.35 23.18
C SER A 248 -7.39 9.26 23.30
N LYS A 249 -7.66 10.08 22.29
CA LYS A 249 -8.90 10.88 22.22
C LYS A 249 -10.11 9.98 21.97
N HIS A 250 -9.90 8.96 21.13
CA HIS A 250 -10.85 7.89 20.85
C HIS A 250 -10.05 6.61 20.60
N TYR A 251 -10.63 5.45 20.90
CA TYR A 251 -10.09 4.13 20.59
C TYR A 251 -11.25 3.16 20.33
N LEU A 252 -10.98 2.08 19.62
CA LEU A 252 -12.00 1.13 19.21
C LEU A 252 -12.17 0.00 20.27
N PRO A 253 -13.37 -0.17 20.86
CA PRO A 253 -13.67 -1.37 21.64
C PRO A 253 -13.71 -2.60 20.73
N ILE A 254 -13.22 -3.75 21.20
CA ILE A 254 -13.17 -4.99 20.45
C ILE A 254 -14.40 -5.85 20.75
N SER A 255 -15.12 -6.27 19.69
CA SER A 255 -16.31 -7.11 19.83
C SER A 255 -15.99 -8.61 19.79
N LEU A 256 -16.54 -9.37 20.75
CA LEU A 256 -16.54 -10.85 20.75
C LEU A 256 -17.75 -11.47 20.03
N LYS A 257 -18.70 -10.66 19.55
CA LYS A 257 -19.92 -11.15 18.92
C LYS A 257 -19.66 -12.03 17.68
N GLY A 258 -18.55 -11.79 16.99
CA GLY A 258 -18.26 -12.38 15.67
C GLY A 258 -19.13 -11.80 14.58
N VAL A 259 -19.08 -12.41 13.38
CA VAL A 259 -19.77 -11.92 12.18
C VAL A 259 -20.72 -12.96 11.60
N GLN A 260 -21.77 -12.50 10.94
CA GLN A 260 -22.74 -13.31 10.21
C GLN A 260 -22.96 -12.73 8.81
N PRO A 261 -23.39 -13.54 7.82
CA PRO A 261 -23.76 -13.02 6.50
C PRO A 261 -24.82 -11.92 6.59
N GLY A 262 -24.55 -10.81 5.90
CA GLY A 262 -25.41 -9.62 5.91
C GLY A 262 -25.09 -8.61 7.01
N ASP A 263 -24.20 -8.91 7.96
CA ASP A 263 -23.76 -7.93 8.96
C ASP A 263 -23.08 -6.74 8.27
N TYR A 264 -23.47 -5.53 8.68
CA TYR A 264 -22.88 -4.28 8.21
C TYR A 264 -21.40 -4.19 8.58
N THR A 265 -20.59 -3.71 7.64
CA THR A 265 -19.16 -3.44 7.85
C THR A 265 -18.76 -2.08 7.29
N MET A 266 -17.94 -1.37 8.02
CA MET A 266 -17.31 -0.12 7.61
C MET A 266 -15.81 -0.22 7.82
N ILE A 267 -15.04 0.29 6.84
CA ILE A 267 -13.59 0.40 6.95
C ILE A 267 -13.20 1.87 6.83
N LEU A 268 -12.43 2.35 7.79
CA LEU A 268 -11.77 3.66 7.77
C LEU A 268 -10.27 3.45 7.63
N GLY A 269 -9.67 4.06 6.62
CA GLY A 269 -8.24 3.89 6.38
C GLY A 269 -7.66 4.84 5.37
N TYR A 270 -6.43 4.55 4.96
CA TYR A 270 -5.64 5.36 4.04
C TYR A 270 -5.27 4.57 2.78
N PRO A 271 -6.24 4.32 1.87
CA PRO A 271 -5.97 3.64 0.61
C PRO A 271 -4.97 4.43 -0.24
N GLY A 272 -4.00 3.73 -0.83
CA GLY A 272 -2.85 4.33 -1.48
C GLY A 272 -3.17 5.00 -2.79
N SER A 273 -3.55 4.24 -3.82
CA SER A 273 -3.76 4.78 -5.17
C SER A 273 -4.71 3.91 -5.97
N THR A 274 -5.65 4.55 -6.66
CA THR A 274 -6.50 3.96 -7.71
C THR A 274 -6.51 4.86 -8.94
N ASP A 275 -6.95 4.33 -10.08
CA ASP A 275 -7.17 5.08 -11.32
C ASP A 275 -8.48 4.60 -11.97
N ARG A 276 -9.60 4.87 -11.27
CA ARG A 276 -10.95 4.40 -11.61
C ARG A 276 -11.55 5.12 -12.82
N TYR A 277 -10.99 6.25 -13.19
CA TYR A 277 -11.47 7.11 -14.28
C TYR A 277 -10.51 7.17 -15.46
N SER A 278 -9.55 6.25 -15.52
CA SER A 278 -8.55 6.16 -16.59
C SER A 278 -9.17 5.84 -17.95
N SER A 279 -8.50 6.31 -19.02
CA SER A 279 -8.87 6.02 -20.40
C SER A 279 -8.63 4.54 -20.78
N SER A 280 -9.27 4.10 -21.86
CA SER A 280 -9.03 2.77 -22.44
C SER A 280 -7.57 2.52 -22.79
N GLY A 281 -6.85 3.54 -23.27
CA GLY A 281 -5.42 3.47 -23.57
C GLY A 281 -4.55 3.13 -22.35
N ALA A 282 -4.90 3.66 -21.15
CA ALA A 282 -4.22 3.30 -19.88
C ALA A 282 -4.40 1.83 -19.55
N VAL A 283 -5.62 1.32 -19.63
CA VAL A 283 -5.91 -0.10 -19.38
C VAL A 283 -5.13 -1.00 -20.35
N LYS A 284 -5.09 -0.64 -21.61
CA LYS A 284 -4.32 -1.38 -22.63
C LYS A 284 -2.82 -1.37 -22.36
N ASN A 285 -2.26 -0.24 -21.93
CA ASN A 285 -0.84 -0.14 -21.57
C ASN A 285 -0.49 -1.07 -20.39
N ILE A 286 -1.31 -1.10 -19.33
CA ILE A 286 -1.13 -2.00 -18.18
C ILE A 286 -1.17 -3.46 -18.63
N ILE A 287 -2.14 -3.83 -19.45
CA ILE A 287 -2.34 -5.22 -19.90
C ILE A 287 -1.20 -5.73 -20.79
N ASP A 288 -0.74 -4.90 -21.72
CA ASP A 288 0.13 -5.34 -22.80
C ASP A 288 1.61 -5.05 -22.55
N LEU A 289 1.94 -4.02 -21.76
CA LEU A 289 3.30 -3.53 -21.60
C LEU A 289 3.74 -3.48 -20.13
N GLU A 290 3.06 -2.71 -19.28
CA GLU A 290 3.53 -2.43 -17.92
C GLU A 290 3.53 -3.70 -17.04
N GLY A 291 2.39 -4.35 -16.92
CA GLY A 291 2.24 -5.54 -16.09
C GLY A 291 3.23 -6.64 -16.49
N PRO A 292 3.29 -7.08 -17.76
CA PRO A 292 4.24 -8.09 -18.22
C PRO A 292 5.71 -7.73 -17.96
N ALA A 293 6.11 -6.47 -18.15
CA ALA A 293 7.48 -6.02 -17.92
C ALA A 293 7.88 -6.09 -16.44
N ILE A 294 7.00 -5.62 -15.54
CA ILE A 294 7.23 -5.69 -14.08
C ILE A 294 7.30 -7.15 -13.62
N VAL A 295 6.37 -7.99 -14.08
CA VAL A 295 6.34 -9.43 -13.72
C VAL A 295 7.63 -10.12 -14.13
N SER A 296 8.13 -9.88 -15.35
CA SER A 296 9.37 -10.46 -15.85
C SER A 296 10.58 -10.10 -14.98
N CYS A 297 10.77 -8.80 -14.66
CA CYS A 297 11.88 -8.36 -13.82
C CYS A 297 11.80 -8.94 -12.40
N ARG A 298 10.60 -8.93 -11.80
CA ARG A 298 10.42 -9.42 -10.41
C ARG A 298 10.52 -10.93 -10.29
N THR A 299 10.06 -11.70 -11.30
CA THR A 299 10.28 -13.16 -11.38
C THR A 299 11.77 -13.45 -11.30
N THR A 300 12.56 -12.82 -12.17
CA THR A 300 14.01 -13.00 -12.22
C THR A 300 14.69 -12.66 -10.88
N LYS A 301 14.26 -11.56 -10.22
CA LYS A 301 14.79 -11.16 -8.91
C LYS A 301 14.44 -12.15 -7.81
N LEU A 302 13.19 -12.60 -7.74
CA LEU A 302 12.71 -13.54 -6.72
C LEU A 302 13.36 -14.92 -6.84
N GLU A 303 13.66 -15.38 -8.04
CA GLU A 303 14.41 -16.64 -8.25
C GLU A 303 15.78 -16.60 -7.57
N GLN A 304 16.49 -15.46 -7.68
CA GLN A 304 17.78 -15.31 -7.01
C GLN A 304 17.62 -15.17 -5.48
N TYR A 305 16.61 -14.45 -5.01
CA TYR A 305 16.32 -14.35 -3.58
C TYR A 305 16.10 -15.73 -2.95
N ARG A 306 15.20 -16.53 -3.52
CA ARG A 306 14.89 -17.88 -3.03
C ARG A 306 16.13 -18.77 -2.97
N LYS A 307 16.92 -18.82 -4.06
CA LYS A 307 18.14 -19.61 -4.12
C LYS A 307 19.08 -19.38 -2.92
N HIS A 308 19.23 -18.12 -2.50
CA HIS A 308 20.12 -17.76 -1.39
C HIS A 308 19.45 -17.90 -0.02
N MET A 309 18.18 -17.56 0.09
CA MET A 309 17.40 -17.67 1.34
C MET A 309 17.20 -19.13 1.77
N ASP A 310 16.95 -20.04 0.82
CA ASP A 310 16.78 -21.48 1.09
C ASP A 310 18.09 -22.14 1.54
N ALA A 311 19.24 -21.57 1.16
CA ALA A 311 20.55 -22.11 1.48
C ALA A 311 21.10 -21.67 2.85
N ASP A 312 20.62 -20.55 3.42
CA ASP A 312 21.20 -19.94 4.63
C ASP A 312 20.13 -19.21 5.46
N PRO A 313 19.84 -19.68 6.72
CA PRO A 313 18.89 -19.02 7.62
C PRO A 313 19.23 -17.55 7.94
N ALA A 314 20.51 -17.19 7.98
CA ALA A 314 20.91 -15.80 8.20
C ALA A 314 20.51 -14.91 7.01
N VAL A 315 20.65 -15.43 5.78
CA VAL A 315 20.19 -14.73 4.58
C VAL A 315 18.67 -14.66 4.54
N PHE A 316 17.97 -15.69 5.02
CA PHE A 316 16.50 -15.66 5.16
C PHE A 316 16.08 -14.47 6.04
N ILE A 317 16.65 -14.30 7.22
CA ILE A 317 16.35 -13.17 8.13
C ILE A 317 16.65 -11.83 7.44
N GLN A 318 17.80 -11.70 6.79
CA GLN A 318 18.18 -10.46 6.10
C GLN A 318 17.22 -10.06 4.98
N TYR A 319 16.62 -11.04 4.30
CA TYR A 319 15.84 -10.79 3.07
C TYR A 319 14.33 -10.99 3.21
N ALA A 320 13.83 -11.46 4.35
CA ALA A 320 12.41 -11.77 4.55
C ALA A 320 11.48 -10.60 4.18
N SER A 321 11.76 -9.39 4.67
CA SER A 321 10.97 -8.19 4.34
C SER A 321 11.13 -7.76 2.88
N LYS A 322 12.35 -7.81 2.35
CA LYS A 322 12.64 -7.45 0.94
C LYS A 322 11.94 -8.40 -0.03
N GLN A 323 12.04 -9.71 0.23
CA GLN A 323 11.38 -10.75 -0.54
C GLN A 323 9.86 -10.58 -0.51
N ALA A 324 9.28 -10.41 0.68
CA ALA A 324 7.84 -10.19 0.84
C ALA A 324 7.33 -8.98 0.04
N SER A 325 8.08 -7.87 0.06
CA SER A 325 7.73 -6.66 -0.70
C SER A 325 7.77 -6.89 -2.22
N VAL A 326 8.81 -7.56 -2.72
CA VAL A 326 8.95 -7.85 -4.16
C VAL A 326 7.86 -8.82 -4.62
N SER A 327 7.62 -9.90 -3.84
CA SER A 327 6.65 -10.95 -4.15
C SER A 327 5.21 -10.45 -4.11
N ASN A 328 4.86 -9.59 -3.14
CA ASN A 328 3.52 -9.04 -3.04
C ASN A 328 3.08 -8.32 -4.34
N TYR A 329 3.89 -7.39 -4.82
CA TYR A 329 3.59 -6.68 -6.07
C TYR A 329 3.80 -7.53 -7.33
N TRP A 330 4.71 -8.52 -7.32
CA TRP A 330 4.84 -9.48 -8.41
C TRP A 330 3.53 -10.25 -8.62
N LYS A 331 2.95 -10.78 -7.55
CA LYS A 331 1.68 -11.51 -7.59
C LYS A 331 0.51 -10.60 -7.93
N TYR A 332 0.52 -9.35 -7.41
CA TYR A 332 -0.45 -8.32 -7.74
C TYR A 332 -0.52 -8.06 -9.26
N TYR A 333 0.61 -7.76 -9.93
CA TYR A 333 0.59 -7.48 -11.37
C TYR A 333 0.19 -8.69 -12.22
N ILE A 334 0.52 -9.92 -11.82
CA ILE A 334 0.00 -11.13 -12.46
C ILE A 334 -1.53 -11.17 -12.39
N GLY A 335 -2.08 -10.96 -11.21
CA GLY A 335 -3.52 -10.96 -10.97
C GLY A 335 -4.22 -9.82 -11.68
N GLN A 336 -3.68 -8.60 -11.61
CA GLN A 336 -4.25 -7.40 -12.24
C GLN A 336 -4.42 -7.60 -13.74
N VAL A 337 -3.36 -7.98 -14.46
CA VAL A 337 -3.43 -8.24 -15.91
C VAL A 337 -4.47 -9.30 -16.24
N LYS A 338 -4.54 -10.37 -15.43
CA LYS A 338 -5.52 -11.44 -15.62
C LYS A 338 -6.96 -10.94 -15.41
N GLN A 339 -7.23 -10.23 -14.31
CA GLN A 339 -8.56 -9.75 -13.98
C GLN A 339 -9.04 -8.65 -14.93
N LEU A 340 -8.16 -7.73 -15.34
CA LEU A 340 -8.51 -6.71 -16.34
C LEU A 340 -8.97 -7.34 -17.67
N LYS A 341 -8.30 -8.42 -18.12
CA LYS A 341 -8.69 -9.18 -19.31
C LYS A 341 -10.00 -9.95 -19.10
N GLN A 342 -10.12 -10.67 -17.98
CA GLN A 342 -11.28 -11.50 -17.67
C GLN A 342 -12.56 -10.67 -17.56
N ASN A 343 -12.48 -9.49 -16.93
CA ASN A 343 -13.58 -8.58 -16.70
C ASN A 343 -13.84 -7.64 -17.88
N LYS A 344 -13.08 -7.78 -18.98
CA LYS A 344 -13.20 -6.97 -20.21
C LYS A 344 -13.16 -5.46 -19.92
N VAL A 345 -12.22 -5.04 -19.03
CA VAL A 345 -12.17 -3.65 -18.56
C VAL A 345 -11.81 -2.70 -19.70
N TYR A 346 -10.93 -3.12 -20.62
CA TYR A 346 -10.61 -2.33 -21.80
C TYR A 346 -11.84 -2.04 -22.67
N GLU A 347 -12.65 -3.06 -22.94
CA GLU A 347 -13.89 -2.93 -23.74
C GLU A 347 -14.94 -2.07 -23.02
N LYS A 348 -15.05 -2.20 -21.69
CA LYS A 348 -15.92 -1.34 -20.85
C LYS A 348 -15.52 0.13 -20.98
N ARG A 349 -14.20 0.42 -20.93
CA ARG A 349 -13.69 1.80 -21.09
C ARG A 349 -13.94 2.35 -22.50
N LEU A 350 -13.72 1.56 -23.55
CA LEU A 350 -14.06 1.97 -24.92
C LEU A 350 -15.51 2.33 -25.08
N ALA A 351 -16.43 1.53 -24.51
CA ALA A 351 -17.87 1.82 -24.53
C ALA A 351 -18.18 3.13 -23.80
N GLN A 352 -17.61 3.35 -22.61
CA GLN A 352 -17.78 4.58 -21.84
C GLN A 352 -17.26 5.82 -22.59
N GLU A 353 -16.11 5.71 -23.27
CA GLU A 353 -15.57 6.76 -24.11
C GLU A 353 -16.47 7.05 -25.33
N GLN A 354 -17.10 6.02 -25.91
CA GLN A 354 -18.08 6.21 -26.99
C GLN A 354 -19.34 6.93 -26.51
N ASP A 355 -19.90 6.51 -25.35
CA ASP A 355 -21.04 7.19 -24.74
C ASP A 355 -20.73 8.67 -24.46
N PHE A 356 -19.50 8.97 -24.01
CA PHE A 356 -19.05 10.35 -23.79
C PHE A 356 -18.98 11.14 -25.11
N ARG A 357 -18.43 10.54 -26.20
CA ARG A 357 -18.40 11.17 -27.53
C ARG A 357 -19.82 11.52 -28.01
N ASP A 358 -20.76 10.59 -27.87
CA ASP A 358 -22.15 10.77 -28.30
C ASP A 358 -22.84 11.85 -27.46
N TRP A 359 -22.63 11.88 -26.15
CA TRP A 359 -23.12 12.92 -25.26
C TRP A 359 -22.51 14.30 -25.59
N MET A 360 -21.21 14.35 -25.89
CA MET A 360 -20.50 15.58 -26.22
C MET A 360 -21.05 16.23 -27.48
N ILE A 361 -21.20 15.45 -28.57
CA ILE A 361 -21.66 16.00 -29.85
C ILE A 361 -23.14 16.40 -29.85
N GLY A 362 -23.93 15.89 -28.90
CA GLY A 362 -25.33 16.23 -28.76
C GLY A 362 -25.60 17.67 -28.31
N ASN A 363 -24.55 18.49 -28.03
CA ASN A 363 -24.68 19.90 -27.64
C ASN A 363 -23.48 20.70 -28.12
N VAL A 364 -23.69 21.88 -28.73
CA VAL A 364 -22.66 22.70 -29.36
C VAL A 364 -21.64 23.23 -28.34
N GLU A 365 -22.10 23.63 -27.14
CA GLU A 365 -21.22 24.17 -26.08
C GLU A 365 -20.34 23.06 -25.52
N ARG A 366 -20.90 21.87 -25.27
CA ARG A 366 -20.15 20.69 -24.82
C ARG A 366 -19.12 20.25 -25.89
N ALA A 367 -19.53 20.21 -27.16
CA ALA A 367 -18.64 19.87 -28.26
C ALA A 367 -17.46 20.84 -28.36
N ALA A 368 -17.65 22.11 -28.07
CA ALA A 368 -16.57 23.10 -28.03
C ALA A 368 -15.68 22.93 -26.80
N LYS A 369 -16.27 22.73 -25.60
CA LYS A 369 -15.58 22.58 -24.31
C LYS A 369 -14.65 21.35 -24.27
N TYR A 370 -15.14 20.21 -24.70
CA TYR A 370 -14.44 18.91 -24.64
C TYR A 370 -13.73 18.52 -25.93
N LYS A 371 -13.60 19.46 -26.87
CA LYS A 371 -12.94 19.22 -28.15
C LYS A 371 -11.52 18.69 -28.01
N GLY A 372 -11.22 17.62 -28.74
CA GLY A 372 -9.87 17.09 -28.91
C GLY A 372 -9.35 16.18 -27.77
N ILE A 373 -10.11 15.95 -26.67
CA ILE A 373 -9.62 15.15 -25.54
C ILE A 373 -9.27 13.70 -25.93
N PHE A 374 -10.03 13.09 -26.83
CA PHE A 374 -9.75 11.72 -27.27
C PHE A 374 -8.57 11.64 -28.26
N ASP A 375 -8.39 12.68 -29.09
CA ASP A 375 -7.20 12.78 -29.95
C ASP A 375 -5.93 12.97 -29.09
N GLU A 376 -6.04 13.70 -27.95
CA GLU A 376 -4.96 13.83 -26.97
C GLU A 376 -4.65 12.50 -26.30
N PHE A 377 -5.65 11.70 -25.88
CA PHE A 377 -5.45 10.36 -25.34
C PHE A 377 -4.77 9.44 -26.36
N ASP A 378 -5.26 9.39 -27.59
CA ASP A 378 -4.70 8.54 -28.63
C ASP A 378 -3.25 8.93 -28.95
N ASN A 379 -2.97 10.24 -29.08
CA ASN A 379 -1.63 10.74 -29.31
C ASN A 379 -0.69 10.41 -28.15
N TYR A 380 -1.14 10.62 -26.90
CA TYR A 380 -0.36 10.29 -25.69
C TYR A 380 -0.01 8.79 -25.64
N TRP A 381 -1.00 7.91 -25.77
CA TRP A 381 -0.76 6.48 -25.64
C TRP A 381 0.05 5.91 -26.79
N ASN A 382 -0.16 6.39 -28.01
CA ASN A 382 0.67 6.01 -29.16
C ASN A 382 2.13 6.43 -28.96
N HIS A 383 2.37 7.55 -28.31
CA HIS A 383 3.71 8.02 -28.00
C HIS A 383 4.30 7.28 -26.79
N GLN A 384 3.61 7.25 -25.67
CA GLN A 384 4.07 6.68 -24.38
C GLN A 384 4.40 5.18 -24.48
N ASN A 385 3.61 4.42 -25.22
CA ASN A 385 3.80 2.98 -25.39
C ASN A 385 5.16 2.61 -26.00
N GLN A 386 5.79 3.52 -26.73
CA GLN A 386 7.12 3.31 -27.31
C GLN A 386 8.21 3.28 -26.22
N TYR A 387 8.00 3.94 -25.08
CA TYR A 387 8.97 4.08 -23.99
C TYR A 387 8.63 3.23 -22.77
N THR A 388 7.38 2.83 -22.58
CA THR A 388 6.88 2.18 -21.36
C THR A 388 7.76 1.01 -20.92
N LYS A 389 8.07 0.09 -21.82
CA LYS A 389 8.89 -1.09 -21.49
C LYS A 389 10.30 -0.71 -21.05
N ALA A 390 10.96 0.17 -21.80
CA ALA A 390 12.33 0.60 -21.49
C ALA A 390 12.41 1.35 -20.16
N LEU A 391 11.45 2.24 -19.85
CA LEU A 391 11.38 2.96 -18.58
C LEU A 391 11.17 2.02 -17.39
N ILE A 392 10.34 0.99 -17.55
CA ILE A 392 10.11 -0.03 -16.51
C ILE A 392 11.39 -0.83 -16.28
N TYR A 393 12.07 -1.28 -17.31
CA TYR A 393 13.32 -2.02 -17.17
C TYR A 393 14.44 -1.15 -16.57
N ASN A 394 14.53 0.13 -16.95
CA ASN A 394 15.42 1.07 -16.29
C ASN A 394 15.19 1.10 -14.77
N ARG A 395 13.92 1.10 -14.35
CA ARG A 395 13.53 1.12 -12.94
C ARG A 395 13.73 -0.24 -12.28
N GLU A 396 13.09 -1.31 -12.76
CA GLU A 396 12.99 -2.60 -12.08
C GLU A 396 14.25 -3.45 -12.22
N ALA A 397 14.87 -3.50 -13.41
CA ALA A 397 16.10 -4.24 -13.66
C ALA A 397 17.37 -3.39 -13.51
N GLY A 398 17.23 -2.05 -13.66
CA GLY A 398 18.32 -1.10 -13.56
C GLY A 398 18.53 -0.59 -12.11
N TRP A 399 18.15 0.68 -11.88
CA TRP A 399 18.53 1.36 -10.63
C TRP A 399 17.78 0.88 -9.37
N ARG A 400 16.71 0.11 -9.47
CA ARG A 400 16.08 -0.65 -8.37
C ARG A 400 16.35 -2.17 -8.46
N GLY A 401 17.17 -2.61 -9.41
CA GLY A 401 17.48 -4.01 -9.61
C GLY A 401 18.37 -4.58 -8.50
N GLY A 402 19.67 -4.34 -8.59
CA GLY A 402 20.64 -4.70 -7.55
C GLY A 402 20.66 -3.68 -6.41
N GLU A 403 20.88 -4.17 -5.18
CA GLU A 403 20.88 -3.30 -4.00
C GLU A 403 22.05 -2.34 -3.97
N ALA A 404 23.26 -2.78 -4.39
CA ALA A 404 24.44 -1.91 -4.48
C ALA A 404 24.22 -0.79 -5.53
N VAL A 405 23.53 -1.08 -6.63
CA VAL A 405 23.16 -0.07 -7.64
C VAL A 405 22.17 0.93 -7.04
N THR A 406 21.16 0.45 -6.32
CA THR A 406 20.21 1.33 -5.59
C THR A 406 20.93 2.17 -4.51
N PHE A 407 21.85 1.57 -3.77
CA PHE A 407 22.62 2.24 -2.73
C PHE A 407 23.52 3.35 -3.31
N ALA A 408 24.11 3.13 -4.49
CA ALA A 408 24.91 4.12 -5.20
C ALA A 408 24.17 5.44 -5.45
N LEU A 409 22.83 5.40 -5.61
CA LEU A 409 21.99 6.60 -5.76
C LEU A 409 22.12 7.59 -4.61
N ARG A 410 22.30 7.10 -3.38
CA ARG A 410 22.41 7.93 -2.18
C ARG A 410 23.64 8.87 -2.24
N PHE A 411 24.69 8.45 -2.93
CA PHE A 411 25.97 9.20 -3.02
C PHE A 411 25.96 10.25 -4.13
N ARG A 412 24.92 10.35 -4.96
CA ARG A 412 24.88 11.30 -6.10
C ARG A 412 25.12 12.75 -5.70
N GLN A 413 24.45 13.23 -4.65
CA GLN A 413 24.59 14.63 -4.22
C GLN A 413 25.99 14.92 -3.71
N LEU A 414 26.58 14.01 -2.92
CA LEU A 414 27.93 14.14 -2.43
C LEU A 414 28.95 14.10 -3.59
N ASN A 415 28.79 13.15 -4.53
CA ASN A 415 29.66 13.09 -5.71
C ASN A 415 29.56 14.36 -6.57
N ALA A 416 28.35 14.85 -6.81
CA ALA A 416 28.14 16.10 -7.54
C ALA A 416 28.77 17.33 -6.83
N ALA A 417 28.69 17.39 -5.50
CA ALA A 417 29.37 18.46 -4.72
C ALA A 417 30.86 18.39 -4.86
N ILE A 418 31.44 17.18 -4.82
CA ILE A 418 32.92 16.98 -5.02
C ILE A 418 33.32 17.43 -6.41
N GLU A 419 32.63 17.01 -7.46
CA GLU A 419 32.97 17.34 -8.84
C GLU A 419 32.80 18.84 -9.16
N LYS A 420 31.81 19.48 -8.53
CA LYS A 420 31.56 20.93 -8.61
C LYS A 420 32.51 21.73 -7.70
N LYS A 421 33.48 21.06 -7.02
CA LYS A 421 34.44 21.68 -6.10
C LYS A 421 33.76 22.51 -5.02
N ALA A 422 32.71 21.98 -4.39
CA ALA A 422 32.11 22.58 -3.20
C ALA A 422 33.12 22.73 -2.08
N THR A 423 32.83 23.57 -1.09
CA THR A 423 33.79 23.80 0.03
C THR A 423 33.99 22.51 0.84
N PRO A 424 35.19 22.34 1.43
CA PRO A 424 35.50 21.17 2.26
C PRO A 424 34.48 20.93 3.37
N ASP A 425 33.97 22.00 3.98
CA ASP A 425 32.93 21.92 5.04
C ASP A 425 31.59 21.42 4.53
N GLN A 426 31.17 21.85 3.34
CA GLN A 426 29.98 21.35 2.71
C GLN A 426 30.05 19.85 2.38
N ILE A 427 31.18 19.43 1.79
CA ILE A 427 31.48 18.04 1.49
C ILE A 427 31.47 17.19 2.75
N LYS A 428 32.18 17.67 3.81
CA LYS A 428 32.26 16.99 5.11
C LYS A 428 30.88 16.83 5.76
N LYS A 429 30.07 17.88 5.73
CA LYS A 429 28.71 17.84 6.28
C LYS A 429 27.82 16.80 5.56
N LEU A 430 27.87 16.78 4.23
CA LEU A 430 27.13 15.78 3.43
C LEU A 430 27.63 14.35 3.76
N ALA A 431 28.96 14.14 3.80
CA ALA A 431 29.52 12.83 4.09
C ALA A 431 29.16 12.32 5.50
N GLN A 432 29.24 13.20 6.51
CA GLN A 432 28.85 12.84 7.88
C GLN A 432 27.37 12.47 7.99
N GLY A 433 26.48 13.18 7.29
CA GLY A 433 25.05 12.88 7.26
C GLY A 433 24.69 11.53 6.61
N MET A 434 25.63 10.90 5.87
CA MET A 434 25.40 9.60 5.23
C MET A 434 25.77 8.41 6.10
N LYS A 435 26.58 8.56 7.13
CA LYS A 435 27.08 7.42 7.94
C LYS A 435 25.98 6.55 8.55
N PRO A 436 24.89 7.10 9.12
CA PRO A 436 23.79 6.26 9.60
C PRO A 436 23.20 5.37 8.50
N SER A 437 22.93 5.95 7.33
CA SER A 437 22.34 5.22 6.20
C SER A 437 23.28 4.14 5.60
N VAL A 438 24.58 4.26 5.79
CA VAL A 438 25.56 3.22 5.42
C VAL A 438 25.42 2.03 6.37
N LYS A 439 25.42 2.28 7.68
CA LYS A 439 25.23 1.25 8.70
C LYS A 439 23.92 0.46 8.48
N ASP A 440 22.82 1.17 8.25
CA ASP A 440 21.50 0.56 8.00
C ASP A 440 21.52 -0.31 6.75
N PHE A 441 22.16 0.14 5.66
CA PHE A 441 22.24 -0.64 4.43
C PHE A 441 23.00 -1.95 4.64
N PHE A 442 24.17 -1.91 5.28
CA PHE A 442 25.03 -3.10 5.44
C PHE A 442 24.50 -4.07 6.49
N LYS A 443 23.61 -3.66 7.39
CA LYS A 443 22.96 -4.55 8.36
C LYS A 443 22.28 -5.74 7.68
N ASP A 444 21.56 -5.50 6.58
CA ASP A 444 20.75 -6.49 5.88
C ASP A 444 21.22 -6.71 4.43
N TYR A 445 22.50 -6.46 4.15
CA TYR A 445 23.08 -6.59 2.81
C TYR A 445 23.83 -7.90 2.62
N ASN A 446 23.50 -8.66 1.58
CA ASN A 446 24.24 -9.86 1.17
C ASN A 446 24.87 -9.64 -0.22
N LYS A 447 26.19 -9.51 -0.23
CA LYS A 447 26.96 -9.21 -1.45
C LYS A 447 26.83 -10.31 -2.52
N ALA A 448 26.78 -11.59 -2.13
CA ALA A 448 26.72 -12.70 -3.08
C ALA A 448 25.33 -12.75 -3.76
N LEU A 449 24.27 -12.60 -2.98
CA LEU A 449 22.91 -12.53 -3.48
C LEU A 449 22.72 -11.34 -4.41
N ASP A 450 23.12 -10.13 -3.99
CA ASP A 450 22.98 -8.91 -4.79
C ASP A 450 23.74 -8.97 -6.13
N ARG A 451 24.94 -9.57 -6.11
CA ARG A 451 25.69 -9.85 -7.34
C ARG A 451 24.91 -10.74 -8.31
N ASP A 452 24.36 -11.84 -7.83
CA ASP A 452 23.62 -12.81 -8.66
C ASP A 452 22.31 -12.18 -9.20
N VAL A 453 21.62 -11.37 -8.39
CA VAL A 453 20.47 -10.57 -8.83
C VAL A 453 20.88 -9.59 -9.94
N THR A 454 21.97 -8.87 -9.75
CA THR A 454 22.45 -7.89 -10.73
C THR A 454 22.79 -8.56 -12.06
N ILE A 455 23.47 -9.71 -12.04
CA ILE A 455 23.76 -10.49 -13.25
C ILE A 455 22.47 -10.86 -13.97
N ALA A 456 21.55 -11.51 -13.26
CA ALA A 456 20.31 -12.03 -13.85
C ALA A 456 19.46 -10.91 -14.46
N LEU A 457 19.32 -9.78 -13.76
CA LEU A 457 18.54 -8.64 -14.25
C LEU A 457 19.19 -7.91 -15.42
N LEU A 458 20.51 -7.76 -15.47
CA LEU A 458 21.18 -7.17 -16.61
C LEU A 458 21.10 -8.06 -17.86
N ASN A 459 21.20 -9.38 -17.71
CA ASN A 459 20.97 -10.34 -18.80
C ASN A 459 19.56 -10.18 -19.36
N LEU A 460 18.55 -10.12 -18.50
CA LEU A 460 17.17 -9.92 -18.89
C LEU A 460 16.96 -8.55 -19.59
N TYR A 461 17.54 -7.49 -19.03
CA TYR A 461 17.43 -6.13 -19.55
C TYR A 461 17.94 -6.02 -20.97
N TYR A 462 19.15 -6.54 -21.22
CA TYR A 462 19.76 -6.55 -22.55
C TYR A 462 18.95 -7.35 -23.56
N LYS A 463 18.40 -8.48 -23.14
CA LYS A 463 17.59 -9.37 -24.00
C LYS A 463 16.26 -8.74 -24.42
N ASP A 464 15.58 -8.07 -23.49
CA ASP A 464 14.15 -7.77 -23.64
C ASP A 464 13.85 -6.35 -24.13
N VAL A 465 14.80 -5.41 -23.96
CA VAL A 465 14.60 -4.01 -24.34
C VAL A 465 15.20 -3.71 -25.70
N ASN A 466 14.54 -2.83 -26.45
CA ASN A 466 15.03 -2.37 -27.74
C ASN A 466 16.48 -1.86 -27.63
N PRO A 467 17.43 -2.35 -28.45
CA PRO A 467 18.84 -1.95 -28.40
C PRO A 467 19.09 -0.43 -28.43
N ASP A 468 18.23 0.34 -29.12
CA ASP A 468 18.35 1.81 -29.21
C ASP A 468 17.89 2.54 -27.93
N GLN A 469 17.22 1.84 -27.01
CA GLN A 469 16.74 2.35 -25.73
C GLN A 469 17.54 1.81 -24.54
N LEU A 470 18.54 0.95 -24.80
CA LEU A 470 19.42 0.45 -23.74
C LEU A 470 20.37 1.54 -23.24
N PRO A 471 20.67 1.58 -21.92
CA PRO A 471 21.81 2.37 -21.42
C PRO A 471 23.10 2.01 -22.16
N THR A 472 23.86 3.01 -22.53
CA THR A 472 25.06 2.83 -23.41
C THR A 472 26.05 1.81 -22.87
N MET A 473 26.25 1.74 -21.55
CA MET A 473 27.12 0.75 -20.91
C MET A 473 26.57 -0.66 -21.03
N ILE A 474 25.26 -0.84 -20.78
CA ILE A 474 24.59 -2.14 -20.88
C ILE A 474 24.65 -2.62 -22.34
N LYS A 475 24.35 -1.75 -23.31
CA LYS A 475 24.44 -2.09 -24.73
C LYS A 475 25.86 -2.53 -25.10
N LYS A 476 26.87 -1.73 -24.74
CA LYS A 476 28.27 -1.99 -25.09
C LYS A 476 28.79 -3.30 -24.49
N GLU A 477 28.58 -3.53 -23.21
CA GLU A 477 29.06 -4.75 -22.54
C GLU A 477 28.24 -5.99 -22.96
N GLY A 478 26.93 -5.83 -23.20
CA GLY A 478 26.09 -6.90 -23.71
C GLY A 478 26.45 -7.32 -25.15
N ASP A 479 26.70 -6.37 -26.05
CA ASP A 479 27.18 -6.64 -27.43
C ASP A 479 28.51 -7.43 -27.40
N LYS A 480 29.41 -7.06 -26.47
CA LYS A 480 30.72 -7.72 -26.29
C LYS A 480 30.61 -9.14 -25.71
N SER A 481 29.67 -9.36 -24.80
CA SER A 481 29.53 -10.61 -24.07
C SER A 481 28.38 -11.50 -24.57
N HIS A 482 27.73 -11.11 -25.67
CA HIS A 482 26.53 -11.77 -26.19
C HIS A 482 25.41 -11.90 -25.14
N GLY A 483 25.27 -10.88 -24.29
CA GLY A 483 24.24 -10.80 -23.25
C GLY A 483 24.57 -11.48 -21.92
N ASP A 484 25.77 -12.03 -21.75
CA ASP A 484 26.23 -12.59 -20.46
C ASP A 484 27.01 -11.55 -19.65
N PHE A 485 26.38 -10.97 -18.64
CA PHE A 485 26.96 -9.96 -17.77
C PHE A 485 27.77 -10.53 -16.59
N THR A 486 27.97 -11.85 -16.50
CA THR A 486 28.67 -12.50 -15.38
C THR A 486 30.07 -11.93 -15.14
N ALA A 487 30.90 -11.83 -16.17
CA ALA A 487 32.26 -11.31 -16.04
C ALA A 487 32.28 -9.80 -15.69
N PHE A 488 31.38 -9.02 -16.30
CA PHE A 488 31.25 -7.58 -16.06
C PHE A 488 30.87 -7.30 -14.59
N VAL A 489 29.81 -7.94 -14.09
CA VAL A 489 29.31 -7.74 -12.73
C VAL A 489 30.30 -8.26 -11.69
N ASN A 490 30.92 -9.44 -11.89
CA ASN A 490 31.93 -9.94 -10.98
C ASN A 490 33.11 -8.96 -10.84
N ASN A 491 33.59 -8.38 -11.94
CA ASN A 491 34.63 -7.36 -11.91
C ASN A 491 34.17 -6.08 -11.21
N ALA A 492 32.92 -5.64 -11.44
CA ALA A 492 32.36 -4.46 -10.79
C ALA A 492 32.27 -4.66 -9.27
N PHE A 493 31.75 -5.80 -8.80
CA PHE A 493 31.63 -6.14 -7.37
C PHE A 493 32.98 -6.38 -6.68
N ALA A 494 34.01 -6.80 -7.43
CA ALA A 494 35.35 -6.94 -6.89
C ALA A 494 36.03 -5.60 -6.66
N LYS A 495 35.77 -4.60 -7.51
CA LYS A 495 36.49 -3.31 -7.52
C LYS A 495 35.74 -2.19 -6.80
N SER A 496 34.41 -2.22 -6.76
CA SER A 496 33.60 -1.17 -6.13
C SER A 496 33.82 -1.10 -4.62
N ILE A 497 33.88 0.10 -4.09
CA ILE A 497 33.85 0.32 -2.65
C ILE A 497 32.40 0.17 -2.09
N LEU A 498 31.36 0.33 -2.92
CA LEU A 498 29.97 0.41 -2.50
C LEU A 498 29.36 -0.93 -2.06
N VAL A 499 30.12 -2.02 -2.12
CA VAL A 499 29.75 -3.36 -1.66
C VAL A 499 30.53 -3.79 -0.40
N ASP A 500 31.15 -2.85 0.30
CA ASP A 500 32.02 -3.10 1.46
C ASP A 500 31.90 -1.93 2.45
N GLU A 501 31.31 -2.19 3.62
CA GLU A 501 31.02 -1.17 4.64
C GLU A 501 32.26 -0.40 5.08
N ASN A 502 33.39 -1.11 5.34
CA ASN A 502 34.61 -0.49 5.80
C ASN A 502 35.18 0.44 4.74
N LYS A 503 35.11 0.06 3.46
CA LYS A 503 35.62 0.90 2.36
C LYS A 503 34.73 2.15 2.17
N VAL A 504 33.42 2.02 2.30
CA VAL A 504 32.48 3.16 2.21
C VAL A 504 32.76 4.13 3.38
N ASN A 505 32.87 3.64 4.61
CA ASN A 505 33.13 4.47 5.78
C ASN A 505 34.48 5.18 5.67
N ALA A 506 35.55 4.47 5.26
CA ALA A 506 36.88 5.09 5.02
C ALA A 506 36.81 6.13 3.89
N TRP A 507 36.03 5.90 2.86
CA TRP A 507 35.83 6.88 1.80
C TRP A 507 35.06 8.12 2.29
N LEU A 508 34.04 7.96 3.15
CA LEU A 508 33.29 9.07 3.75
C LEU A 508 34.15 9.97 4.66
N ASP A 509 35.23 9.45 5.22
CA ASP A 509 36.20 10.25 6.01
C ASP A 509 37.06 11.18 5.13
N ASN A 510 37.29 10.81 3.87
CA ASN A 510 38.01 11.62 2.87
C ASN A 510 37.47 11.40 1.47
N PRO A 511 36.24 11.91 1.17
CA PRO A 511 35.53 11.56 -0.03
C PRO A 511 36.20 12.15 -1.29
N LYS A 512 36.31 11.32 -2.32
CA LYS A 512 36.79 11.66 -3.66
C LYS A 512 35.68 11.27 -4.68
N SER A 513 35.82 11.76 -5.94
CA SER A 513 34.85 11.39 -6.98
C SER A 513 34.68 9.88 -7.12
N LEU A 514 33.43 9.44 -7.16
CA LEU A 514 32.99 8.04 -7.39
C LEU A 514 32.78 7.73 -8.88
N SER A 515 33.00 8.68 -9.80
CA SER A 515 32.71 8.51 -11.21
C SER A 515 33.48 7.36 -11.88
N LYS A 516 34.59 6.90 -11.23
CA LYS A 516 35.36 5.72 -11.65
C LYS A 516 35.01 4.44 -10.89
N ASP A 517 34.18 4.52 -9.84
CA ASP A 517 33.66 3.32 -9.18
C ASP A 517 32.68 2.59 -10.14
N PRO A 518 32.91 1.29 -10.43
CA PRO A 518 32.16 0.61 -11.49
C PRO A 518 30.64 0.46 -11.18
N ILE A 519 30.24 0.33 -9.92
CA ILE A 519 28.80 0.28 -9.56
C ILE A 519 28.19 1.67 -9.63
N PHE A 520 28.90 2.70 -9.18
CA PHE A 520 28.42 4.08 -9.31
C PHE A 520 28.29 4.48 -10.80
N ALA A 521 29.28 4.11 -11.63
CA ALA A 521 29.23 4.36 -13.07
C ALA A 521 28.07 3.63 -13.76
N LEU A 522 27.80 2.36 -13.38
CA LEU A 522 26.65 1.61 -13.89
C LEU A 522 25.34 2.29 -13.50
N MET A 523 25.16 2.61 -12.23
CA MET A 523 23.99 3.33 -11.73
C MET A 523 23.77 4.64 -12.48
N TYR A 524 24.82 5.43 -12.65
CA TYR A 524 24.72 6.74 -13.30
C TYR A 524 24.34 6.62 -14.78
N ASN A 525 24.92 5.66 -15.48
CA ASN A 525 24.60 5.38 -16.88
C ASN A 525 23.12 4.93 -17.06
N ILE A 526 22.61 4.13 -16.15
CA ILE A 526 21.19 3.73 -16.16
C ILE A 526 20.29 4.96 -15.91
N LEU A 527 20.65 5.82 -14.96
CA LEU A 527 19.87 7.03 -14.70
C LEU A 527 19.91 8.04 -15.86
N GLU A 528 21.05 8.22 -16.51
CA GLU A 528 21.14 9.09 -17.69
C GLU A 528 20.19 8.59 -18.79
N SER A 529 20.18 7.29 -19.03
CA SER A 529 19.24 6.69 -19.98
C SER A 529 17.79 6.90 -19.55
N TYR A 530 17.48 6.73 -18.25
CA TYR A 530 16.16 7.00 -17.71
C TYR A 530 15.72 8.45 -17.96
N TRP A 531 16.57 9.43 -17.68
CA TRP A 531 16.24 10.84 -17.87
C TRP A 531 15.98 11.17 -19.34
N VAL A 532 16.84 10.68 -20.23
CA VAL A 532 16.66 10.89 -21.67
C VAL A 532 15.35 10.28 -22.17
N LEU A 533 15.04 9.04 -21.77
CA LEU A 533 13.80 8.36 -22.17
C LEU A 533 12.56 9.01 -21.54
N SER A 534 12.66 9.46 -20.28
CA SER A 534 11.55 10.19 -19.61
C SER A 534 11.29 11.53 -20.27
N GLU A 535 12.34 12.30 -20.59
CA GLU A 535 12.18 13.58 -21.29
C GLU A 535 11.53 13.39 -22.66
N GLN A 536 11.91 12.35 -23.38
CA GLN A 536 11.28 12.01 -24.66
C GLN A 536 9.82 11.59 -24.48
N ALA A 537 9.52 10.75 -23.48
CA ALA A 537 8.17 10.29 -23.20
C ALA A 537 7.25 11.45 -22.75
N GLU A 538 7.76 12.38 -21.96
CA GLU A 538 7.04 13.54 -21.42
C GLU A 538 6.79 14.67 -22.44
N THR A 539 7.26 14.54 -23.68
CA THR A 539 6.99 15.55 -24.74
C THR A 539 5.50 15.63 -25.11
N VAL A 540 4.73 14.61 -24.79
CA VAL A 540 3.27 14.56 -24.97
C VAL A 540 2.62 14.35 -23.60
N SER A 541 1.67 15.22 -23.23
CA SER A 541 0.89 15.13 -22.00
C SER A 541 -0.57 14.79 -22.30
N LYS A 542 -1.25 14.16 -21.32
CA LYS A 542 -2.69 13.91 -21.28
C LYS A 542 -3.41 14.65 -20.15
N ASP A 543 -2.71 15.49 -19.37
CA ASP A 543 -3.24 16.08 -18.14
C ASP A 543 -4.49 16.92 -18.39
N ARG A 544 -4.52 17.67 -19.50
CA ARG A 544 -5.73 18.40 -19.91
C ARG A 544 -6.87 17.45 -20.26
N ALA A 545 -6.58 16.38 -20.99
CA ALA A 545 -7.57 15.39 -21.39
C ALA A 545 -8.14 14.66 -20.16
N ASP A 546 -7.31 14.20 -19.22
CA ASP A 546 -7.75 13.56 -17.96
C ASP A 546 -8.67 14.49 -17.15
N ARG A 547 -8.27 15.74 -16.97
CA ARG A 547 -9.06 16.74 -16.21
C ARG A 547 -10.42 16.99 -16.84
N LEU A 548 -10.44 17.25 -18.16
CA LEU A 548 -11.70 17.53 -18.87
C LEU A 548 -12.57 16.28 -19.02
N TYR A 549 -11.97 15.10 -19.21
CA TYR A 549 -12.71 13.84 -19.24
C TYR A 549 -13.42 13.58 -17.93
N MET A 550 -12.73 13.75 -16.80
CA MET A 550 -13.32 13.61 -15.47
C MET A 550 -14.43 14.64 -15.22
N GLU A 551 -14.21 15.91 -15.56
CA GLU A 551 -15.22 16.95 -15.46
C GLU A 551 -16.47 16.61 -16.29
N GLY A 552 -16.26 16.15 -17.53
CA GLY A 552 -17.34 15.77 -18.42
C GLY A 552 -18.10 14.53 -17.98
N LEU A 553 -17.42 13.52 -17.38
CA LEU A 553 -18.10 12.36 -16.78
C LEU A 553 -19.05 12.79 -15.66
N MET A 554 -18.60 13.68 -14.77
CA MET A 554 -19.44 14.23 -13.70
C MET A 554 -20.62 15.06 -14.26
N GLU A 555 -20.40 15.79 -15.36
CA GLU A 555 -21.47 16.55 -16.03
C GLU A 555 -22.45 15.62 -16.75
N MET A 556 -21.98 14.54 -17.37
CA MET A 556 -22.80 13.55 -18.08
C MET A 556 -23.68 12.71 -17.15
N GLN A 557 -23.14 12.32 -16.00
CA GLN A 557 -23.74 11.39 -15.05
C GLN A 557 -24.14 12.11 -13.75
N LYS A 558 -24.96 13.17 -13.81
CA LYS A 558 -25.31 14.04 -12.66
C LYS A 558 -26.01 13.32 -11.51
N ASP A 559 -26.65 12.19 -11.79
CA ASP A 559 -27.37 11.38 -10.79
C ASP A 559 -26.46 10.35 -10.10
N ARG A 560 -25.22 10.24 -10.56
CA ARG A 560 -24.21 9.37 -9.94
C ARG A 560 -23.43 10.13 -8.86
N ASN A 561 -23.32 9.52 -7.68
CA ASN A 561 -22.34 9.97 -6.72
C ASN A 561 -20.93 9.53 -7.19
N PHE A 562 -20.07 10.49 -7.43
CA PHE A 562 -18.67 10.22 -7.73
C PHE A 562 -17.86 10.23 -6.44
N TYR A 563 -17.04 9.24 -6.26
CA TYR A 563 -15.98 9.22 -5.25
C TYR A 563 -14.63 9.49 -5.93
N PRO A 564 -13.69 10.19 -5.28
CA PRO A 564 -12.40 10.43 -5.90
C PRO A 564 -11.49 9.20 -5.80
N ASP A 565 -10.57 9.06 -6.75
CA ASP A 565 -9.50 8.06 -6.67
C ASP A 565 -8.76 8.14 -5.35
N ALA A 566 -8.31 6.97 -4.85
CA ALA A 566 -7.45 6.89 -3.67
C ALA A 566 -6.12 7.58 -3.93
N ASN A 567 -5.61 8.28 -2.91
CA ASN A 567 -4.38 9.07 -2.98
C ASN A 567 -3.71 9.20 -1.60
N PHE A 568 -3.82 8.15 -0.80
CA PHE A 568 -3.28 8.02 0.56
C PHE A 568 -3.84 9.06 1.56
N THR A 569 -5.06 9.54 1.33
CA THR A 569 -5.83 10.33 2.29
C THR A 569 -6.89 9.47 2.98
N MET A 570 -7.39 9.92 4.15
CA MET A 570 -8.39 9.16 4.89
C MET A 570 -9.66 8.94 4.06
N ARG A 571 -10.09 7.69 3.99
CA ARG A 571 -11.31 7.26 3.27
C ARG A 571 -12.15 6.33 4.13
N LEU A 572 -13.42 6.31 3.79
CA LEU A 572 -14.42 5.39 4.32
C LEU A 572 -14.97 4.55 3.18
N THR A 573 -15.07 3.25 3.41
CA THR A 573 -15.81 2.32 2.57
C THR A 573 -16.77 1.50 3.44
N TYR A 574 -17.92 1.13 2.90
CA TYR A 574 -18.93 0.37 3.62
C TYR A 574 -19.45 -0.78 2.78
N GLY A 575 -19.96 -1.80 3.46
CA GLY A 575 -20.41 -3.02 2.83
C GLY A 575 -21.02 -3.97 3.85
N SER A 576 -20.94 -5.25 3.56
CA SER A 576 -21.45 -6.31 4.43
C SER A 576 -20.60 -7.59 4.35
N VAL A 577 -20.73 -8.44 5.34
CA VAL A 577 -20.16 -9.80 5.32
C VAL A 577 -20.96 -10.64 4.32
N GLN A 578 -20.27 -11.25 3.35
CA GLN A 578 -20.92 -12.09 2.32
C GLN A 578 -20.00 -13.20 1.83
N ASP A 579 -20.59 -14.31 1.41
CA ASP A 579 -19.92 -15.34 0.62
C ASP A 579 -19.37 -14.77 -0.71
N CYS A 580 -18.54 -15.55 -1.39
CA CYS A 580 -18.00 -15.18 -2.69
C CYS A 580 -18.25 -16.31 -3.71
N GLU A 581 -18.80 -15.94 -4.87
CA GLU A 581 -18.97 -16.83 -6.02
C GLU A 581 -18.01 -16.40 -7.16
N PRO A 582 -16.72 -16.77 -7.09
CA PRO A 582 -15.72 -16.25 -8.01
C PRO A 582 -15.85 -16.76 -9.43
N ARG A 583 -16.57 -17.88 -9.63
CA ARG A 583 -16.81 -18.52 -10.94
C ARG A 583 -17.92 -19.56 -10.85
N ASP A 584 -18.36 -20.04 -12.00
CA ASP A 584 -19.39 -21.07 -12.13
C ASP A 584 -19.11 -22.28 -11.23
N ALA A 585 -20.14 -22.72 -10.49
CA ALA A 585 -20.15 -23.86 -9.58
C ALA A 585 -19.17 -23.79 -8.40
N VAL A 586 -18.66 -22.59 -8.03
CA VAL A 586 -17.78 -22.39 -6.88
C VAL A 586 -18.35 -21.33 -5.96
N THR A 587 -18.65 -21.73 -4.73
CA THR A 587 -19.03 -20.81 -3.64
C THR A 587 -18.00 -20.95 -2.52
N TYR A 588 -17.43 -19.84 -2.12
CA TYR A 588 -16.57 -19.75 -0.94
C TYR A 588 -17.37 -19.19 0.24
N SER A 589 -17.30 -19.89 1.38
CA SER A 589 -17.85 -19.39 2.65
C SER A 589 -17.20 -18.06 3.05
N TYR A 590 -17.95 -17.23 3.74
CA TYR A 590 -17.51 -15.95 4.28
C TYR A 590 -16.47 -16.05 5.41
N ILE A 591 -16.28 -17.24 6.02
CA ILE A 591 -15.34 -17.46 7.12
C ILE A 591 -14.39 -18.62 6.82
N THR A 592 -13.25 -18.59 7.51
CA THR A 592 -12.32 -19.69 7.68
C THR A 592 -12.06 -19.93 9.17
N THR A 593 -11.65 -21.15 9.55
CA THR A 593 -11.49 -21.55 10.93
C THR A 593 -10.08 -22.09 11.21
N LEU A 594 -9.75 -22.32 12.46
CA LEU A 594 -8.47 -22.91 12.86
C LEU A 594 -8.29 -24.33 12.30
N ASP A 595 -9.37 -25.07 12.06
CA ASP A 595 -9.32 -26.37 11.37
C ASP A 595 -8.73 -26.25 9.96
N GLY A 596 -9.04 -25.15 9.26
CA GLY A 596 -8.44 -24.86 7.96
C GLY A 596 -6.96 -24.53 8.03
N VAL A 597 -6.46 -23.93 9.11
CA VAL A 597 -5.02 -23.79 9.39
C VAL A 597 -4.39 -25.17 9.51
N MET A 598 -4.96 -26.04 10.35
CA MET A 598 -4.43 -27.39 10.59
C MET A 598 -4.50 -28.30 9.36
N ALA A 599 -5.52 -28.12 8.51
CA ALA A 599 -5.64 -28.86 7.25
C ALA A 599 -4.51 -28.55 6.24
N LYS A 600 -3.91 -27.35 6.34
CA LYS A 600 -2.77 -26.91 5.52
C LYS A 600 -1.42 -27.13 6.20
N TYR A 601 -1.39 -27.49 7.48
CA TYR A 601 -0.18 -27.64 8.27
C TYR A 601 0.82 -28.61 7.66
N LYS A 602 2.07 -28.16 7.53
CA LYS A 602 3.21 -28.97 7.07
C LYS A 602 4.40 -28.71 7.99
N PRO A 603 4.80 -29.68 8.83
CA PRO A 603 5.91 -29.50 9.75
C PRO A 603 7.21 -29.07 9.06
N GLY A 604 7.82 -27.98 9.51
CA GLY A 604 9.06 -27.43 8.98
C GLY A 604 8.96 -26.74 7.62
N ASP A 605 7.75 -26.58 7.07
CA ASP A 605 7.53 -25.78 5.84
C ASP A 605 7.46 -24.28 6.19
N TRP A 606 8.24 -23.46 5.50
CA TRP A 606 8.34 -22.05 5.83
C TRP A 606 7.03 -21.25 5.61
N GLU A 607 6.10 -21.75 4.80
CA GLU A 607 4.78 -21.13 4.56
C GLU A 607 3.68 -21.68 5.47
N PHE A 608 3.76 -22.99 5.82
CA PHE A 608 2.66 -23.71 6.45
C PHE A 608 3.02 -24.39 7.77
N ASP A 609 4.16 -24.04 8.39
CA ASP A 609 4.45 -24.51 9.74
C ASP A 609 3.57 -23.77 10.78
N VAL A 610 3.19 -24.46 11.86
CA VAL A 610 2.30 -23.95 12.91
C VAL A 610 3.00 -24.05 14.26
N PRO A 611 2.94 -23.00 15.11
CA PRO A 611 3.50 -23.06 16.45
C PRO A 611 2.90 -24.21 17.29
N LYS A 612 3.77 -24.95 17.99
CA LYS A 612 3.39 -26.15 18.78
C LYS A 612 2.31 -25.86 19.82
N ASP A 613 2.33 -24.66 20.42
CA ASP A 613 1.35 -24.29 21.44
C ASP A 613 -0.03 -24.04 20.81
N LEU A 614 -0.08 -23.51 19.57
CA LEU A 614 -1.33 -23.39 18.82
C LEU A 614 -1.91 -24.75 18.46
N ILE A 615 -1.05 -25.72 18.06
CA ILE A 615 -1.47 -27.12 17.81
C ILE A 615 -2.08 -27.75 19.06
N LYS A 616 -1.46 -27.60 20.24
CA LYS A 616 -2.00 -28.12 21.52
C LYS A 616 -3.36 -27.52 21.87
N LEU A 617 -3.52 -26.22 21.69
CA LEU A 617 -4.79 -25.53 21.94
C LEU A 617 -5.89 -26.05 20.99
N TRP A 618 -5.55 -26.32 19.74
CA TRP A 618 -6.46 -26.91 18.77
C TRP A 618 -6.83 -28.35 19.11
N GLU A 619 -5.87 -29.22 19.42
CA GLU A 619 -6.10 -30.61 19.79
C GLU A 619 -7.02 -30.75 21.02
N ASN A 620 -6.93 -29.80 21.96
CA ASN A 620 -7.76 -29.80 23.17
C ASN A 620 -9.08 -29.02 23.00
N HIS A 621 -9.33 -28.41 21.84
CA HIS A 621 -10.45 -27.48 21.59
C HIS A 621 -10.58 -26.39 22.69
N ASP A 622 -9.42 -25.90 23.20
CA ASP A 622 -9.40 -24.90 24.26
C ASP A 622 -9.54 -23.48 23.70
N TYR A 623 -10.66 -23.21 23.08
CA TYR A 623 -10.96 -21.90 22.47
C TYR A 623 -11.65 -20.94 23.46
N GLY A 624 -12.23 -21.43 24.57
CA GLY A 624 -12.90 -20.63 25.59
C GLY A 624 -13.99 -19.72 25.01
N GLN A 625 -13.98 -18.46 25.42
CA GLN A 625 -14.98 -17.48 24.98
C GLN A 625 -14.80 -16.99 23.51
N TYR A 626 -13.77 -17.45 22.81
CA TYR A 626 -13.45 -17.04 21.44
C TYR A 626 -14.08 -17.95 20.38
N ALA A 627 -14.57 -19.12 20.79
CA ALA A 627 -15.33 -20.01 19.91
C ALA A 627 -16.63 -19.36 19.42
N ASP A 628 -17.03 -19.69 18.19
CA ASP A 628 -18.33 -19.34 17.67
C ASP A 628 -19.44 -20.24 18.28
N LYS A 629 -20.68 -20.03 17.83
CA LYS A 629 -21.84 -20.85 18.29
C LYS A 629 -21.76 -22.33 17.92
N ASN A 630 -20.90 -22.72 16.98
CA ASN A 630 -20.68 -24.10 16.56
C ASN A 630 -19.51 -24.75 17.32
N GLY A 631 -18.77 -23.98 18.12
CA GLY A 631 -17.57 -24.42 18.82
C GLY A 631 -16.28 -24.22 18.02
N ASP A 632 -16.33 -23.57 16.84
CA ASP A 632 -15.19 -23.33 15.96
C ASP A 632 -14.50 -21.99 16.29
N LEU A 633 -13.18 -21.95 16.14
CA LEU A 633 -12.42 -20.69 16.22
C LEU A 633 -12.29 -20.08 14.81
N VAL A 634 -13.00 -19.01 14.55
CA VAL A 634 -12.93 -18.28 13.29
C VAL A 634 -11.62 -17.51 13.20
N VAL A 635 -10.91 -17.66 12.08
CA VAL A 635 -9.60 -17.02 11.82
C VAL A 635 -9.74 -15.79 10.92
N ASN A 636 -10.37 -15.96 9.75
CA ASN A 636 -10.59 -14.88 8.81
C ASN A 636 -12.05 -14.85 8.32
N PHE A 637 -12.46 -13.69 7.82
CA PHE A 637 -13.73 -13.51 7.14
C PHE A 637 -13.60 -12.54 5.96
N ILE A 638 -14.59 -12.51 5.08
CA ILE A 638 -14.59 -11.61 3.91
C ILE A 638 -15.79 -10.69 3.91
N THR A 639 -15.58 -9.48 3.37
CA THR A 639 -16.60 -8.43 3.23
C THR A 639 -16.60 -7.85 1.82
N THR A 640 -17.67 -7.13 1.50
CA THR A 640 -17.85 -6.46 0.20
C THR A 640 -17.24 -5.05 0.15
N ASN A 641 -16.50 -4.62 1.16
CA ASN A 641 -15.86 -3.31 1.20
C ASN A 641 -14.87 -3.13 0.04
N ASP A 642 -14.84 -1.93 -0.51
CA ASP A 642 -13.90 -1.52 -1.54
C ASP A 642 -12.58 -1.02 -0.89
N ILE A 643 -11.49 -1.74 -1.09
CA ILE A 643 -10.16 -1.39 -0.56
C ILE A 643 -9.06 -1.51 -1.62
N THR A 644 -7.94 -0.87 -1.36
CA THR A 644 -6.69 -1.06 -2.11
C THR A 644 -5.47 -1.06 -1.18
N GLY A 645 -4.28 -1.27 -1.71
CA GLY A 645 -3.02 -1.15 -0.98
C GLY A 645 -2.94 0.16 -0.19
N GLY A 646 -2.52 0.08 1.08
CA GLY A 646 -2.61 1.19 2.05
C GLY A 646 -3.72 1.01 3.07
N ASN A 647 -4.83 0.31 2.73
CA ASN A 647 -5.83 -0.14 3.70
C ASN A 647 -5.33 -1.29 4.60
N SER A 648 -4.19 -1.88 4.33
CA SER A 648 -3.57 -2.85 5.23
C SER A 648 -3.48 -2.29 6.65
N GLY A 649 -4.05 -3.00 7.64
CA GLY A 649 -4.17 -2.55 9.03
C GLY A 649 -5.34 -1.59 9.30
N SER A 650 -6.30 -1.46 8.38
CA SER A 650 -7.51 -0.70 8.64
C SER A 650 -8.50 -1.49 9.48
N PRO A 651 -9.17 -0.87 10.47
CA PRO A 651 -10.20 -1.52 11.24
C PRO A 651 -11.43 -1.84 10.39
N VAL A 652 -11.99 -3.02 10.62
CA VAL A 652 -13.33 -3.37 10.18
C VAL A 652 -14.28 -3.15 11.36
N ILE A 653 -15.21 -2.22 11.19
CA ILE A 653 -16.06 -1.68 12.25
C ILE A 653 -17.51 -2.11 12.02
N ASP A 654 -18.17 -2.55 13.09
CA ASP A 654 -19.57 -2.97 13.06
C ASP A 654 -20.56 -1.77 13.03
N ALA A 655 -21.85 -2.09 12.97
CA ALA A 655 -22.93 -1.10 12.97
C ALA A 655 -22.96 -0.19 14.22
N ASN A 656 -22.30 -0.55 15.30
CA ASN A 656 -22.29 0.17 16.59
C ASN A 656 -20.96 0.92 16.84
N GLY A 657 -19.98 0.79 15.97
CA GLY A 657 -18.64 1.41 16.13
C GLY A 657 -17.62 0.52 16.83
N ASN A 658 -17.85 -0.78 16.95
CA ASN A 658 -16.91 -1.71 17.56
C ASN A 658 -16.01 -2.36 16.50
N LEU A 659 -14.77 -2.66 16.87
CA LEU A 659 -13.81 -3.38 16.04
C LEU A 659 -14.16 -4.87 16.00
N ILE A 660 -14.43 -5.39 14.79
CA ILE A 660 -14.77 -6.79 14.55
C ILE A 660 -13.72 -7.53 13.72
N GLY A 661 -12.88 -6.80 13.01
CA GLY A 661 -11.84 -7.36 12.16
C GLY A 661 -10.75 -6.38 11.80
N LEU A 662 -9.67 -6.88 11.22
CA LEU A 662 -8.54 -6.12 10.71
C LEU A 662 -8.38 -6.45 9.22
N ALA A 663 -8.57 -5.47 8.34
CA ALA A 663 -8.40 -5.65 6.91
C ALA A 663 -6.92 -5.83 6.57
N PHE A 664 -6.59 -6.82 5.72
CA PHE A 664 -5.19 -7.06 5.39
C PHE A 664 -4.93 -7.42 3.92
N ASP A 665 -5.96 -7.82 3.16
CA ASP A 665 -5.77 -8.24 1.76
C ASP A 665 -7.09 -8.15 0.97
N GLY A 666 -7.01 -8.27 -0.34
CA GLY A 666 -8.13 -8.56 -1.23
C GLY A 666 -8.06 -9.99 -1.76
N ASN A 667 -9.17 -10.53 -2.24
CA ASN A 667 -9.16 -11.81 -2.94
C ASN A 667 -8.57 -11.66 -4.36
N TRP A 668 -8.34 -12.78 -5.04
CA TRP A 668 -7.75 -12.79 -6.38
C TRP A 668 -8.56 -11.98 -7.41
N GLU A 669 -9.87 -12.00 -7.26
CA GLU A 669 -10.82 -11.29 -8.11
C GLU A 669 -10.79 -9.77 -7.88
N ALA A 670 -10.26 -9.31 -6.74
CA ALA A 670 -10.10 -7.88 -6.43
C ALA A 670 -8.89 -7.22 -7.13
N MET A 671 -8.04 -7.96 -7.83
CA MET A 671 -6.81 -7.45 -8.43
C MET A 671 -7.02 -6.40 -9.54
N SER A 672 -8.21 -6.33 -10.16
CA SER A 672 -8.58 -5.23 -11.06
C SER A 672 -9.06 -3.98 -10.33
N GLY A 673 -9.25 -4.06 -9.01
CA GLY A 673 -9.95 -3.07 -8.21
C GLY A 673 -9.36 -1.66 -8.26
N ASP A 674 -8.08 -1.50 -8.47
CA ASP A 674 -7.47 -0.17 -8.61
C ASP A 674 -7.91 0.56 -9.89
N ILE A 675 -8.36 -0.19 -10.89
CA ILE A 675 -8.81 0.33 -12.20
C ILE A 675 -10.32 0.17 -12.38
N SER A 676 -10.89 -0.96 -11.97
CA SER A 676 -12.31 -1.29 -12.11
C SER A 676 -12.77 -2.20 -10.96
N PHE A 677 -13.74 -1.71 -10.20
CA PHE A 677 -14.34 -2.48 -9.12
C PHE A 677 -15.40 -3.45 -9.67
N GLU A 678 -15.31 -4.73 -9.30
CA GLU A 678 -16.24 -5.78 -9.72
C GLU A 678 -17.00 -6.30 -8.49
N GLN A 679 -18.07 -5.64 -8.16
CA GLN A 679 -18.86 -5.81 -6.94
C GLN A 679 -19.25 -7.26 -6.61
N GLN A 680 -19.53 -8.07 -7.62
CA GLN A 680 -20.02 -9.44 -7.43
C GLN A 680 -18.93 -10.37 -6.87
N VAL A 681 -17.66 -10.14 -7.22
CA VAL A 681 -16.58 -11.08 -6.95
C VAL A 681 -15.45 -10.50 -6.09
N GLN A 682 -15.35 -9.18 -5.97
CA GLN A 682 -14.31 -8.56 -5.14
C GLN A 682 -14.68 -8.64 -3.66
N ARG A 683 -13.72 -9.07 -2.84
CA ARG A 683 -13.87 -9.18 -1.38
C ARG A 683 -12.63 -8.65 -0.67
N THR A 684 -12.87 -7.93 0.40
CA THR A 684 -11.84 -7.60 1.40
C THR A 684 -11.67 -8.79 2.33
N ILE A 685 -10.43 -9.19 2.57
CA ILE A 685 -10.07 -10.27 3.51
C ILE A 685 -9.69 -9.64 4.84
N CYS A 686 -10.35 -10.11 5.91
CA CYS A 686 -10.23 -9.56 7.25
C CYS A 686 -9.84 -10.64 8.25
N MET A 687 -8.99 -10.31 9.22
CA MET A 687 -8.73 -11.17 10.37
C MET A 687 -9.84 -10.95 11.40
N ASP A 688 -10.38 -12.05 11.97
CA ASP A 688 -11.38 -11.97 13.05
C ASP A 688 -10.76 -11.54 14.36
N MET A 689 -11.37 -10.60 15.06
CA MET A 689 -10.84 -10.10 16.35
C MET A 689 -10.86 -11.14 17.46
N ARG A 690 -11.71 -12.16 17.38
CA ARG A 690 -11.69 -13.28 18.33
C ARG A 690 -10.41 -14.08 18.20
N TYR A 691 -9.88 -14.26 16.99
CA TYR A 691 -8.60 -14.93 16.77
C TYR A 691 -7.44 -14.10 17.35
N LEU A 692 -7.42 -12.78 17.13
CA LEU A 692 -6.44 -11.90 17.76
C LEU A 692 -6.45 -12.06 19.28
N LEU A 693 -7.61 -11.92 19.91
CA LEU A 693 -7.74 -12.01 21.38
C LEU A 693 -7.36 -13.42 21.89
N PHE A 694 -7.73 -14.48 21.17
CA PHE A 694 -7.34 -15.85 21.47
C PHE A 694 -5.81 -16.02 21.47
N ILE A 695 -5.12 -15.49 20.47
CA ILE A 695 -3.65 -15.57 20.40
C ILE A 695 -3.01 -14.79 21.57
N ILE A 696 -3.50 -13.59 21.88
CA ILE A 696 -2.98 -12.78 23.00
C ILE A 696 -3.21 -13.47 24.35
N ASP A 697 -4.43 -13.96 24.60
CA ASP A 697 -4.86 -14.52 25.88
C ASP A 697 -4.33 -15.96 26.08
N LYS A 698 -4.70 -16.88 25.18
CA LYS A 698 -4.47 -18.30 25.37
C LYS A 698 -3.07 -18.77 24.96
N MET A 699 -2.58 -18.30 23.81
CA MET A 699 -1.28 -18.73 23.31
C MET A 699 -0.14 -17.94 23.94
N ALA A 700 -0.18 -16.62 23.86
CA ALA A 700 0.87 -15.74 24.37
C ALA A 700 0.81 -15.49 25.86
N ASN A 701 -0.34 -15.75 26.52
CA ASN A 701 -0.60 -15.42 27.92
C ASN A 701 -0.20 -13.96 28.27
N ALA A 702 -0.51 -13.01 27.37
CA ALA A 702 -0.15 -11.60 27.52
C ALA A 702 -1.26 -10.83 28.27
N GLN A 703 -1.45 -11.18 29.56
CA GLN A 703 -2.53 -10.66 30.39
C GLN A 703 -2.44 -9.15 30.62
N ASN A 704 -1.24 -8.57 30.57
CA ASN A 704 -1.06 -7.12 30.60
C ASN A 704 -1.75 -6.40 29.44
N LEU A 705 -1.77 -7.00 28.26
CA LEU A 705 -2.48 -6.45 27.10
C LEU A 705 -4.00 -6.66 27.24
N MET A 706 -4.44 -7.87 27.64
CA MET A 706 -5.86 -8.17 27.85
C MET A 706 -6.54 -7.24 28.85
N GLN A 707 -5.83 -6.83 29.92
CA GLN A 707 -6.34 -5.91 30.94
C GLN A 707 -6.51 -4.47 30.44
N GLU A 708 -5.77 -4.09 29.41
CA GLU A 708 -5.82 -2.73 28.84
C GLU A 708 -6.93 -2.58 27.77
N LEU A 709 -7.35 -3.68 27.15
CA LEU A 709 -8.34 -3.67 26.08
C LEU A 709 -9.77 -3.53 26.61
N THR A 710 -10.60 -2.80 25.88
CA THR A 710 -12.05 -2.74 26.13
C THR A 710 -12.74 -3.78 25.25
N ILE A 711 -13.29 -4.83 25.88
CA ILE A 711 -13.94 -5.95 25.19
C ILE A 711 -15.44 -5.86 25.36
N VAL A 712 -16.19 -5.91 24.24
CA VAL A 712 -17.65 -5.91 24.16
C VAL A 712 -18.14 -7.31 23.81
N LYS A 713 -19.13 -7.82 24.58
CA LYS A 713 -19.74 -9.15 24.41
C LYS A 713 -21.04 -9.09 23.60
#